data_596959f6234ee91a981d39c4fd7d8d49
#
_entry.id   596959f6234ee91a981d39c4fd7d8d49
#
_cell.length_a   1.000
_cell.length_b   1.000
_cell.length_c   1.000
_cell.angle_alpha   90.00
_cell.angle_beta   90.00
_cell.angle_gamma   90.00
#
_symmetry.space_group_name_H-M   'P 1'
#
loop_
_entity.id
_entity.type
_entity.pdbx_description
1 polymer ?
#
loop_
_entity_poly.entity_id
_entity_poly.type
_entity_poly.pdbx_seq_one_letter_code
_entity_poly.pdbx_strand_id
1 'polypeptide(L)'
;MFKKLVSNYFNSIKDRKFFYSAIILFGIFCSSLGINNFRFDASSETLILDNDVDYQIYQQSNDDFGSSDFLILAIQSPNEIFTLDNLQNLQNLRDKIQVIEGVDSVVSVFDAPILEQPKLSLIKSASNDKYLLEDELNLPLAKQELIDSPIFSELVISKDGKTLAFQINLDGKDNYDQTVIDIRSEIRTFKNFNINLAGPSMIVFDTINFIKNDVITFGTITVLVFFIFLYLIFRDFWPVTIILLNALIVMFISIGVMGLMDWPISIVSSNFLALLLITSIAISIHILAKVQTDGDKNISTSKSLSDIFMPCLFTALTTIVGFASLILSDIKPVIDFGKMMSVGVLLNLLSSFLFIPLALELKNIKSLTQKNIADFVYNNGYVQSKGFIKKAWIPFLLIFIPLIIYLPTNLKVENKFIDYFNKETEIYMGMETIDKNLGGTTPFDIILSLPEAIEEVDEEDLFFSENSETAKYWWKKENMDKLQKVQNEVSKLDELGKVLSIANGIELAQNLNNNQPLGDLELAFVRNSLLDSERAQKVLETFIDETEKSTKIFARTIDSSPNLNRNELINTIDKILQKNFKGTEIDYQITGLGVLYNNLLQSLFSSQIKTLSFVLVSIFLMVSFLFRSLLVGFSVMFIPSISVGVVMSSMSVLNIPLDIMTITIASICVGMSVDYAIHFAWRYLKENDEKKTLLSAGRAILITGFTIIMGFLVFLFSNFNPTILFGVFSGIAIFFAMLLSIYLLPRILDLQSK
;
A
#
# COMPACT_ATOMS: atom_id res chain seq x y z
N MET A 1 -35.31 -5.17 31.70
CA MET A 1 -34.44 -6.29 32.09
C MET A 1 -32.94 -5.93 31.79
N PHE A 2 -32.58 -5.52 30.61
CA PHE A 2 -31.19 -5.25 30.20
C PHE A 2 -30.51 -4.13 31.05
N LYS A 3 -31.14 -2.95 31.27
CA LYS A 3 -30.59 -1.90 32.12
C LYS A 3 -30.30 -2.34 33.56
N LYS A 4 -31.10 -3.27 34.11
CA LYS A 4 -30.88 -3.82 35.45
C LYS A 4 -29.66 -4.76 35.45
N LEU A 5 -29.45 -5.55 34.39
CA LEU A 5 -28.26 -6.41 34.23
C LEU A 5 -26.99 -5.57 34.15
N VAL A 6 -26.98 -4.51 33.32
CA VAL A 6 -25.85 -3.60 33.15
C VAL A 6 -25.55 -2.86 34.48
N SER A 7 -26.58 -2.36 35.19
CA SER A 7 -26.39 -1.74 36.51
C SER A 7 -25.83 -2.73 37.55
N ASN A 8 -26.31 -3.98 37.56
CA ASN A 8 -25.79 -5.04 38.41
C ASN A 8 -24.31 -5.38 38.10
N TYR A 9 -23.93 -5.38 36.83
CA TYR A 9 -22.55 -5.57 36.41
C TYR A 9 -21.63 -4.48 36.98
N PHE A 10 -21.98 -3.21 36.83
CA PHE A 10 -21.16 -2.12 37.38
C PHE A 10 -21.12 -2.10 38.92
N ASN A 11 -22.19 -2.50 39.58
CA ASN A 11 -22.17 -2.67 41.03
C ASN A 11 -21.25 -3.84 41.43
N SER A 12 -21.27 -4.96 40.69
CA SER A 12 -20.37 -6.11 40.89
C SER A 12 -18.89 -5.72 40.73
N ILE A 13 -18.54 -4.81 39.81
CA ILE A 13 -17.16 -4.30 39.68
C ILE A 13 -16.71 -3.63 40.98
N LYS A 14 -17.58 -2.82 41.57
CA LYS A 14 -17.30 -2.17 42.85
C LYS A 14 -17.05 -3.16 43.96
N ASP A 15 -17.85 -4.22 44.04
CA ASP A 15 -17.78 -5.22 45.12
C ASP A 15 -16.63 -6.23 44.96
N ARG A 16 -16.19 -6.50 43.68
CA ARG A 16 -15.22 -7.51 43.29
C ARG A 16 -14.01 -6.98 42.52
N LYS A 17 -13.45 -5.84 42.97
CA LYS A 17 -12.35 -5.14 42.28
C LYS A 17 -11.16 -6.05 41.93
N PHE A 18 -10.72 -6.88 42.86
CA PHE A 18 -9.60 -7.79 42.66
C PHE A 18 -9.85 -8.82 41.54
N PHE A 19 -11.07 -9.35 41.46
CA PHE A 19 -11.45 -10.30 40.41
C PHE A 19 -11.38 -9.65 39.02
N TYR A 20 -11.93 -8.46 38.85
CA TYR A 20 -11.92 -7.76 37.58
C TYR A 20 -10.54 -7.24 37.21
N SER A 21 -9.71 -6.84 38.17
CA SER A 21 -8.30 -6.53 37.94
C SER A 21 -7.52 -7.75 37.46
N ALA A 22 -7.78 -8.94 38.08
CA ALA A 22 -7.16 -10.20 37.66
C ALA A 22 -7.52 -10.57 36.23
N ILE A 23 -8.74 -10.27 35.73
CA ILE A 23 -9.13 -10.50 34.33
C ILE A 23 -8.28 -9.65 33.39
N ILE A 24 -8.06 -8.36 33.72
CA ILE A 24 -7.20 -7.48 32.89
C ILE A 24 -5.77 -8.00 32.87
N LEU A 25 -5.22 -8.34 34.03
CA LEU A 25 -3.86 -8.87 34.14
C LEU A 25 -3.71 -10.20 33.40
N PHE A 26 -4.71 -11.07 33.47
CA PHE A 26 -4.75 -12.31 32.72
C PHE A 26 -4.78 -12.06 31.20
N GLY A 27 -5.58 -11.09 30.74
CA GLY A 27 -5.60 -10.69 29.34
C GLY A 27 -4.24 -10.16 28.86
N ILE A 28 -3.57 -9.34 29.67
CA ILE A 28 -2.21 -8.84 29.39
C ILE A 28 -1.20 -10.00 29.36
N PHE A 29 -1.31 -10.94 30.30
CA PHE A 29 -0.45 -12.12 30.34
C PHE A 29 -0.63 -13.02 29.11
N CYS A 30 -1.86 -13.36 28.74
CA CYS A 30 -2.13 -14.14 27.53
C CYS A 30 -1.60 -13.44 26.27
N SER A 31 -1.78 -12.14 26.20
CA SER A 31 -1.30 -11.35 25.05
C SER A 31 0.22 -11.28 24.97
N SER A 32 0.93 -11.31 26.11
CA SER A 32 2.39 -11.32 26.12
C SER A 32 2.99 -12.55 25.43
N LEU A 33 2.27 -13.67 25.39
CA LEU A 33 2.70 -14.89 24.72
C LEU A 33 2.71 -14.75 23.18
N GLY A 34 1.87 -13.87 22.64
CA GLY A 34 1.77 -13.64 21.20
C GLY A 34 2.74 -12.57 20.66
N ILE A 35 3.31 -11.73 21.51
CA ILE A 35 4.14 -10.60 21.06
C ILE A 35 5.35 -11.05 20.23
N ASN A 36 5.95 -12.18 20.55
CA ASN A 36 7.13 -12.69 19.85
C ASN A 36 6.83 -13.13 18.41
N ASN A 37 5.57 -13.44 18.11
CA ASN A 37 5.13 -13.82 16.77
C ASN A 37 4.60 -12.62 15.94
N PHE A 38 4.59 -11.44 16.56
CA PHE A 38 4.16 -10.22 15.87
C PHE A 38 5.20 -9.79 14.85
N ARG A 39 4.81 -9.71 13.57
CA ARG A 39 5.71 -9.44 12.45
C ARG A 39 5.14 -8.43 11.48
N PHE A 40 6.03 -7.82 10.71
CA PHE A 40 5.70 -6.96 9.58
C PHE A 40 5.88 -7.76 8.30
N ASP A 41 4.99 -7.56 7.35
CA ASP A 41 5.03 -8.19 6.04
C ASP A 41 4.72 -7.13 4.96
N ALA A 42 5.69 -6.85 4.12
CA ALA A 42 5.53 -6.00 2.95
C ALA A 42 6.08 -6.69 1.70
N SER A 43 6.09 -8.03 1.71
CA SER A 43 6.45 -8.81 0.52
C SER A 43 5.59 -8.40 -0.68
N SER A 44 6.08 -8.62 -1.88
CA SER A 44 5.30 -8.40 -3.11
C SER A 44 3.98 -9.17 -3.11
N GLU A 45 3.95 -10.31 -2.43
CA GLU A 45 2.75 -11.13 -2.22
C GLU A 45 1.63 -10.40 -1.44
N THR A 46 1.96 -9.40 -0.63
CA THR A 46 0.95 -8.58 0.07
C THR A 46 0.25 -7.57 -0.84
N LEU A 47 0.77 -7.36 -2.06
CA LEU A 47 0.18 -6.46 -3.06
C LEU A 47 -0.62 -7.22 -4.14
N ILE A 48 -0.99 -8.47 -3.89
CA ILE A 48 -1.69 -9.35 -4.82
C ILE A 48 -3.13 -9.56 -4.37
N LEU A 49 -4.00 -9.85 -5.33
CA LEU A 49 -5.38 -10.23 -5.05
C LEU A 49 -5.44 -11.62 -4.40
N ASP A 50 -6.41 -11.83 -3.53
CA ASP A 50 -6.68 -13.15 -2.99
C ASP A 50 -7.19 -14.06 -4.13
N ASN A 51 -6.47 -15.16 -4.42
CA ASN A 51 -6.73 -16.08 -5.55
C ASN A 51 -6.54 -15.50 -6.96
N ASP A 52 -5.55 -14.63 -7.19
CA ASP A 52 -5.20 -14.15 -8.52
C ASP A 52 -4.62 -15.29 -9.39
N VAL A 53 -5.26 -15.57 -10.52
CA VAL A 53 -4.76 -16.58 -11.47
C VAL A 53 -3.43 -16.13 -12.10
N ASP A 54 -3.27 -14.84 -12.36
CA ASP A 54 -2.05 -14.28 -12.95
C ASP A 54 -0.86 -14.36 -11.99
N TYR A 55 -1.11 -14.52 -10.68
CA TYR A 55 -0.05 -14.78 -9.70
C TYR A 55 0.60 -16.16 -9.89
N GLN A 56 -0.18 -17.18 -10.23
CA GLN A 56 0.36 -18.51 -10.51
C GLN A 56 1.23 -18.48 -11.77
N ILE A 57 0.79 -17.76 -12.80
CA ILE A 57 1.57 -17.55 -14.03
C ILE A 57 2.87 -16.79 -13.71
N TYR A 58 2.80 -15.78 -12.86
CA TYR A 58 3.98 -15.04 -12.42
C TYR A 58 4.98 -15.92 -11.66
N GLN A 59 4.50 -16.77 -10.74
CA GLN A 59 5.36 -17.71 -10.02
C GLN A 59 6.01 -18.71 -10.99
N GLN A 60 5.24 -19.28 -11.89
CA GLN A 60 5.78 -20.18 -12.91
C GLN A 60 6.82 -19.48 -13.78
N SER A 61 6.60 -18.25 -14.20
CA SER A 61 7.58 -17.45 -14.94
C SER A 61 8.89 -17.26 -14.16
N ASN A 62 8.80 -17.05 -12.84
CA ASN A 62 10.01 -16.94 -12.01
C ASN A 62 10.75 -18.28 -11.86
N ASP A 63 10.02 -19.39 -11.82
CA ASP A 63 10.62 -20.73 -11.78
C ASP A 63 11.31 -21.07 -13.10
N ASP A 64 10.69 -20.74 -14.24
CA ASP A 64 11.18 -21.08 -15.58
C ASP A 64 12.34 -20.18 -16.07
N PHE A 65 12.33 -18.88 -15.69
CA PHE A 65 13.26 -17.86 -16.22
C PHE A 65 14.11 -17.16 -15.14
N GLY A 66 14.04 -17.64 -13.90
CA GLY A 66 14.74 -17.05 -12.76
C GLY A 66 13.95 -15.93 -12.07
N SER A 67 14.28 -15.70 -10.80
CA SER A 67 13.59 -14.72 -9.94
C SER A 67 13.72 -13.30 -10.47
N SER A 68 12.62 -12.55 -10.37
CA SER A 68 12.57 -11.11 -10.66
C SER A 68 13.08 -10.24 -9.48
N ASP A 69 13.69 -10.84 -8.46
CA ASP A 69 14.20 -10.13 -7.28
C ASP A 69 15.58 -9.55 -7.55
N PHE A 70 15.63 -8.27 -7.80
CA PHE A 70 16.86 -7.53 -8.05
C PHE A 70 16.81 -6.12 -7.45
N LEU A 71 18.02 -5.58 -7.26
CA LEU A 71 18.26 -4.18 -6.93
C LEU A 71 18.95 -3.50 -8.12
N ILE A 72 18.68 -2.22 -8.30
CA ILE A 72 19.36 -1.40 -9.30
C ILE A 72 20.11 -0.28 -8.59
N LEU A 73 21.39 -0.20 -8.81
CA LEU A 73 22.25 0.87 -8.39
C LEU A 73 22.40 1.86 -9.54
N ALA A 74 21.73 2.99 -9.47
CA ALA A 74 21.88 4.07 -10.45
C ALA A 74 23.01 5.02 -9.99
N ILE A 75 24.07 5.10 -10.80
CA ILE A 75 25.32 5.80 -10.48
C ILE A 75 25.49 6.98 -11.42
N GLN A 76 25.58 8.19 -10.85
CA GLN A 76 25.84 9.41 -11.57
C GLN A 76 27.10 10.10 -11.02
N SER A 77 27.82 10.80 -11.86
CA SER A 77 28.97 11.61 -11.46
C SER A 77 28.75 13.09 -11.82
N PRO A 78 29.15 14.02 -10.98
CA PRO A 78 29.17 15.44 -11.33
C PRO A 78 30.07 15.76 -12.55
N ASN A 79 31.08 14.93 -12.77
CA ASN A 79 32.02 14.99 -13.87
C ASN A 79 31.79 13.85 -14.87
N GLU A 80 32.60 13.76 -15.94
CA GLU A 80 32.58 12.64 -16.86
C GLU A 80 32.80 11.33 -16.10
N ILE A 81 31.80 10.42 -16.17
CA ILE A 81 31.84 9.16 -15.44
C ILE A 81 32.76 8.14 -16.13
N PHE A 82 32.90 8.24 -17.46
CA PHE A 82 33.64 7.29 -18.30
C PHE A 82 35.12 7.65 -18.40
N THR A 83 35.78 7.77 -17.26
CA THR A 83 37.23 7.96 -17.12
C THR A 83 37.86 6.76 -16.45
N LEU A 84 39.16 6.50 -16.73
CA LEU A 84 39.84 5.31 -16.20
C LEU A 84 39.79 5.26 -14.66
N ASP A 85 40.03 6.38 -13.97
CA ASP A 85 40.00 6.47 -12.50
C ASP A 85 38.60 6.19 -11.95
N ASN A 86 37.57 6.76 -12.55
CA ASN A 86 36.17 6.51 -12.13
C ASN A 86 35.75 5.07 -12.36
N LEU A 87 36.11 4.51 -13.52
CA LEU A 87 35.78 3.11 -13.85
C LEU A 87 36.50 2.13 -12.93
N GLN A 88 37.78 2.37 -12.58
CA GLN A 88 38.49 1.52 -11.61
C GLN A 88 37.85 1.60 -10.20
N ASN A 89 37.42 2.77 -9.77
CA ASN A 89 36.71 2.94 -8.52
C ASN A 89 35.36 2.20 -8.53
N LEU A 90 34.62 2.28 -9.63
CA LEU A 90 33.35 1.59 -9.78
C LEU A 90 33.49 0.06 -9.92
N GLN A 91 34.56 -0.43 -10.57
CA GLN A 91 34.87 -1.85 -10.57
C GLN A 91 35.14 -2.36 -9.15
N ASN A 92 35.91 -1.63 -8.36
CA ASN A 92 36.12 -1.98 -6.94
C ASN A 92 34.79 -2.00 -6.14
N LEU A 93 33.88 -1.06 -6.40
CA LEU A 93 32.55 -1.08 -5.78
C LEU A 93 31.77 -2.35 -6.20
N ARG A 94 31.76 -2.66 -7.50
CA ARG A 94 31.09 -3.86 -8.05
C ARG A 94 31.61 -5.14 -7.40
N ASP A 95 32.95 -5.27 -7.31
CA ASP A 95 33.61 -6.48 -6.75
C ASP A 95 33.32 -6.62 -5.24
N LYS A 96 33.25 -5.51 -4.51
CA LYS A 96 32.85 -5.51 -3.09
C LYS A 96 31.39 -5.92 -2.91
N ILE A 97 30.49 -5.45 -3.77
CA ILE A 97 29.06 -5.83 -3.72
C ILE A 97 28.89 -7.30 -4.05
N GLN A 98 29.61 -7.82 -5.03
CA GLN A 98 29.53 -9.22 -5.48
C GLN A 98 29.82 -10.25 -4.38
N VAL A 99 30.62 -9.89 -3.36
CA VAL A 99 30.98 -10.79 -2.26
C VAL A 99 30.08 -10.64 -1.02
N ILE A 100 29.07 -9.77 -1.07
CA ILE A 100 28.10 -9.62 0.02
C ILE A 100 27.19 -10.85 0.05
N GLU A 101 26.96 -11.37 1.25
CA GLU A 101 26.02 -12.50 1.45
C GLU A 101 24.61 -12.14 0.99
N GLY A 102 23.96 -13.00 0.22
CA GLY A 102 22.64 -12.77 -0.38
C GLY A 102 22.68 -12.16 -1.77
N VAL A 103 23.86 -11.79 -2.30
CA VAL A 103 24.05 -11.37 -3.69
C VAL A 103 24.44 -12.59 -4.52
N ASP A 104 23.65 -12.93 -5.53
CA ASP A 104 23.96 -13.99 -6.51
C ASP A 104 24.93 -13.48 -7.58
N SER A 105 24.56 -12.36 -8.22
CA SER A 105 25.35 -11.78 -9.30
C SER A 105 25.15 -10.27 -9.41
N VAL A 106 26.17 -9.58 -9.98
CA VAL A 106 26.12 -8.16 -10.30
C VAL A 106 26.39 -7.98 -11.78
N VAL A 107 25.38 -7.48 -12.53
CA VAL A 107 25.49 -7.15 -13.94
C VAL A 107 25.77 -5.66 -14.11
N SER A 108 26.82 -5.32 -14.84
CA SER A 108 27.31 -3.92 -14.96
C SER A 108 27.95 -3.67 -16.33
N VAL A 109 28.46 -2.49 -16.57
CA VAL A 109 29.23 -2.18 -17.78
C VAL A 109 30.54 -3.00 -17.89
N PHE A 110 31.03 -3.57 -16.77
CA PHE A 110 32.24 -4.42 -16.75
C PHE A 110 31.97 -5.86 -17.20
N ASP A 111 30.70 -6.25 -17.28
CA ASP A 111 30.27 -7.57 -17.72
C ASP A 111 29.81 -7.56 -19.19
N ALA A 112 29.82 -6.39 -19.83
CA ALA A 112 29.48 -6.22 -21.24
C ALA A 112 30.73 -6.42 -22.13
N PRO A 113 30.72 -7.38 -23.06
CA PRO A 113 31.82 -7.58 -23.98
C PRO A 113 31.93 -6.40 -24.97
N ILE A 114 33.18 -5.98 -25.25
CA ILE A 114 33.51 -4.96 -26.27
C ILE A 114 33.95 -5.67 -27.53
N LEU A 115 33.14 -5.63 -28.56
CA LEU A 115 33.28 -6.48 -29.76
C LEU A 115 33.76 -5.71 -31.01
N GLU A 116 33.77 -4.38 -30.96
CA GLU A 116 34.12 -3.52 -32.10
C GLU A 116 35.57 -2.99 -32.03
N GLN A 117 36.37 -3.41 -31.06
CA GLN A 117 37.74 -2.92 -30.87
C GLN A 117 38.81 -4.03 -30.74
N PRO A 118 39.36 -4.59 -31.84
CA PRO A 118 38.98 -4.37 -33.24
C PRO A 118 37.64 -5.07 -33.56
N LYS A 119 36.95 -4.58 -34.60
CA LYS A 119 35.69 -5.22 -35.02
C LYS A 119 35.97 -6.67 -35.38
N LEU A 120 35.46 -7.57 -34.61
CA LEU A 120 35.59 -9.02 -34.79
C LEU A 120 34.48 -9.52 -35.73
N SER A 121 34.77 -10.57 -36.50
CA SER A 121 33.72 -11.29 -37.22
C SER A 121 32.94 -12.17 -36.22
N LEU A 122 31.68 -12.50 -36.53
CA LEU A 122 30.80 -13.32 -35.72
C LEU A 122 31.51 -14.59 -35.17
N ILE A 123 32.34 -15.27 -36.00
CA ILE A 123 33.06 -16.47 -35.59
C ILE A 123 34.19 -16.17 -34.60
N LYS A 124 34.85 -15.04 -34.70
CA LYS A 124 35.97 -14.67 -33.82
C LYS A 124 35.49 -14.04 -32.51
N SER A 125 34.31 -13.42 -32.50
CA SER A 125 33.74 -12.85 -31.29
C SER A 125 33.36 -13.92 -30.27
N ALA A 126 32.97 -15.11 -30.70
CA ALA A 126 32.64 -16.24 -29.83
C ALA A 126 33.86 -16.77 -29.01
N SER A 127 35.08 -16.43 -29.38
CA SER A 127 36.30 -16.94 -28.72
C SER A 127 37.25 -15.87 -28.20
N ASN A 128 36.90 -14.59 -28.29
CA ASN A 128 37.83 -13.49 -27.96
C ASN A 128 37.08 -12.28 -27.38
N ASP A 129 36.51 -12.46 -26.20
CA ASP A 129 35.81 -11.41 -25.47
C ASP A 129 36.80 -10.47 -24.81
N LYS A 130 36.70 -9.20 -25.11
CA LYS A 130 37.35 -8.12 -24.35
C LYS A 130 36.35 -7.39 -23.47
N TYR A 131 36.77 -7.06 -22.28
CA TYR A 131 35.93 -6.36 -21.32
C TYR A 131 36.49 -4.97 -20.99
N LEU A 132 35.67 -4.09 -20.46
CA LEU A 132 36.07 -2.75 -20.06
C LEU A 132 37.23 -2.84 -19.05
N LEU A 133 38.22 -1.93 -19.16
CA LEU A 133 39.46 -1.88 -18.38
C LEU A 133 40.52 -2.90 -18.75
N GLU A 134 40.36 -3.67 -19.79
CA GLU A 134 41.47 -4.41 -20.36
C GLU A 134 42.44 -3.47 -21.14
N ASP A 135 43.70 -3.91 -21.26
CA ASP A 135 44.70 -3.14 -21.96
C ASP A 135 44.35 -2.92 -23.44
N GLU A 136 44.68 -1.72 -23.95
CA GLU A 136 44.51 -1.33 -25.35
C GLU A 136 43.11 -0.87 -25.79
N LEU A 137 42.09 -0.74 -24.89
CA LEU A 137 40.79 -0.22 -25.26
C LEU A 137 40.76 1.31 -25.33
N ASN A 138 40.11 1.82 -26.37
CA ASN A 138 39.74 3.23 -26.47
C ASN A 138 38.44 3.48 -25.72
N LEU A 139 38.50 4.06 -24.52
CA LEU A 139 37.36 4.27 -23.65
C LEU A 139 36.20 5.09 -24.30
N PRO A 140 36.44 6.17 -25.06
CA PRO A 140 35.37 6.87 -25.80
C PRO A 140 34.65 5.99 -26.81
N LEU A 141 35.37 5.12 -27.54
CA LEU A 141 34.75 4.18 -28.49
C LEU A 141 33.99 3.08 -27.76
N ALA A 142 34.54 2.53 -26.67
CA ALA A 142 33.85 1.54 -25.84
C ALA A 142 32.57 2.10 -25.24
N LYS A 143 32.59 3.36 -24.75
CA LYS A 143 31.39 4.07 -24.30
C LYS A 143 30.32 4.14 -25.36
N GLN A 144 30.71 4.51 -26.62
CA GLN A 144 29.76 4.63 -27.71
C GLN A 144 29.18 3.27 -28.10
N GLU A 145 30.03 2.23 -28.14
CA GLU A 145 29.57 0.85 -28.40
C GLU A 145 28.52 0.37 -27.38
N LEU A 146 28.73 0.66 -26.09
CA LEU A 146 27.77 0.33 -25.03
C LEU A 146 26.45 1.12 -25.15
N ILE A 147 26.54 2.40 -25.52
CA ILE A 147 25.36 3.25 -25.75
C ILE A 147 24.54 2.78 -26.94
N ASP A 148 25.22 2.34 -28.02
CA ASP A 148 24.57 1.87 -29.24
C ASP A 148 24.16 0.39 -29.20
N SER A 149 24.55 -0.33 -28.12
CA SER A 149 24.25 -1.76 -27.97
C SER A 149 22.75 -2.03 -27.83
N PRO A 150 22.19 -3.00 -28.60
CA PRO A 150 20.79 -3.38 -28.43
C PRO A 150 20.47 -3.99 -27.07
N ILE A 151 21.49 -4.56 -26.37
CA ILE A 151 21.35 -5.22 -25.07
C ILE A 151 21.63 -4.22 -23.94
N PHE A 152 22.82 -3.60 -23.93
CA PHE A 152 23.38 -2.91 -22.77
C PHE A 152 22.90 -1.46 -22.62
N SER A 153 22.50 -0.80 -23.71
CA SER A 153 21.89 0.54 -23.67
C SER A 153 20.62 0.53 -22.82
N GLU A 154 20.46 1.49 -21.93
CA GLU A 154 19.34 1.60 -20.97
C GLU A 154 19.24 0.43 -19.96
N LEU A 155 20.16 -0.52 -19.99
CA LEU A 155 20.27 -1.57 -18.98
C LEU A 155 21.38 -1.25 -17.97
N VAL A 156 22.60 -1.03 -18.49
CA VAL A 156 23.81 -0.74 -17.67
C VAL A 156 24.41 0.64 -17.92
N ILE A 157 24.00 1.33 -18.99
CA ILE A 157 24.42 2.69 -19.33
C ILE A 157 23.24 3.46 -19.95
N SER A 158 23.05 4.71 -19.56
CA SER A 158 22.02 5.58 -20.16
C SER A 158 22.37 6.00 -21.58
N LYS A 159 21.38 6.33 -22.41
CA LYS A 159 21.57 6.83 -23.80
C LYS A 159 22.48 8.07 -23.88
N ASP A 160 22.48 8.91 -22.86
CA ASP A 160 23.36 10.08 -22.79
C ASP A 160 24.76 9.77 -22.22
N GLY A 161 24.98 8.52 -21.76
CA GLY A 161 26.24 8.05 -21.20
C GLY A 161 26.64 8.69 -19.86
N LYS A 162 25.68 9.30 -19.14
CA LYS A 162 25.95 10.01 -17.86
C LYS A 162 25.54 9.20 -16.64
N THR A 163 24.72 8.20 -16.80
CA THR A 163 24.26 7.31 -15.73
C THR A 163 24.70 5.87 -16.03
N LEU A 164 25.37 5.24 -15.07
CA LEU A 164 25.65 3.80 -15.12
C LEU A 164 24.71 3.08 -14.15
N ALA A 165 24.42 1.82 -14.46
CA ALA A 165 23.64 0.97 -13.59
C ALA A 165 24.40 -0.32 -13.23
N PHE A 166 24.25 -0.75 -11.97
CA PHE A 166 24.55 -2.11 -11.55
C PHE A 166 23.23 -2.78 -11.22
N GLN A 167 22.90 -3.85 -11.92
CA GLN A 167 21.80 -4.73 -11.55
C GLN A 167 22.37 -5.80 -10.63
N ILE A 168 21.87 -5.84 -9.39
CA ILE A 168 22.28 -6.76 -8.35
C ILE A 168 21.19 -7.80 -8.20
N ASN A 169 21.42 -9.02 -8.67
CA ASN A 169 20.49 -10.11 -8.52
C ASN A 169 20.66 -10.75 -7.14
N LEU A 170 19.56 -11.10 -6.50
CA LEU A 170 19.53 -11.67 -5.15
C LEU A 170 19.36 -13.19 -5.22
N ASP A 171 19.81 -13.90 -4.20
CA ASP A 171 19.92 -15.37 -4.19
C ASP A 171 18.60 -16.13 -3.88
N GLY A 172 17.45 -15.45 -3.91
CA GLY A 172 16.13 -16.06 -3.69
C GLY A 172 15.77 -16.39 -2.23
N LYS A 173 16.51 -15.86 -1.24
CA LYS A 173 16.18 -16.03 0.18
C LYS A 173 15.11 -15.07 0.65
N ASP A 174 14.33 -15.46 1.67
CA ASP A 174 13.17 -14.69 2.15
C ASP A 174 13.51 -13.37 2.90
N ASN A 175 14.78 -13.11 3.22
CA ASN A 175 15.15 -11.93 4.02
C ASN A 175 16.43 -11.28 3.52
N TYR A 176 16.28 -10.15 2.84
CA TYR A 176 17.38 -9.33 2.32
C TYR A 176 17.72 -8.10 3.18
N ASP A 177 17.14 -7.97 4.38
CA ASP A 177 17.35 -6.77 5.22
C ASP A 177 18.84 -6.51 5.44
N GLN A 178 19.61 -7.54 5.80
CA GLN A 178 21.05 -7.40 6.05
C GLN A 178 21.83 -7.13 4.78
N THR A 179 21.51 -7.82 3.69
CA THR A 179 22.13 -7.63 2.36
C THR A 179 22.01 -6.16 1.89
N VAL A 180 20.79 -5.58 1.98
CA VAL A 180 20.56 -4.17 1.63
C VAL A 180 21.32 -3.21 2.54
N ILE A 181 21.39 -3.50 3.85
CA ILE A 181 22.16 -2.68 4.80
C ILE A 181 23.65 -2.72 4.44
N ASP A 182 24.19 -3.87 4.12
CA ASP A 182 25.61 -4.05 3.79
C ASP A 182 25.95 -3.38 2.45
N ILE A 183 25.10 -3.51 1.42
CA ILE A 183 25.24 -2.78 0.16
C ILE A 183 25.22 -1.27 0.41
N ARG A 184 24.27 -0.75 1.19
CA ARG A 184 24.23 0.68 1.54
C ARG A 184 25.47 1.14 2.28
N SER A 185 26.05 0.31 3.13
CA SER A 185 27.29 0.65 3.86
C SER A 185 28.47 0.81 2.91
N GLU A 186 28.60 -0.06 1.90
CA GLU A 186 29.64 0.05 0.87
C GLU A 186 29.43 1.28 -0.02
N ILE A 187 28.20 1.53 -0.49
CA ILE A 187 27.88 2.72 -1.29
C ILE A 187 28.32 4.02 -0.61
N ARG A 188 28.08 4.16 0.68
CA ARG A 188 28.42 5.36 1.46
C ARG A 188 29.91 5.66 1.50
N THR A 189 30.78 4.71 1.17
CA THR A 189 32.22 4.92 1.10
C THR A 189 32.64 5.63 -0.18
N PHE A 190 31.81 5.63 -1.25
CA PHE A 190 32.06 6.19 -2.57
C PHE A 190 31.44 7.60 -2.73
N LYS A 191 31.95 8.58 -1.99
CA LYS A 191 31.39 9.95 -1.92
C LYS A 191 31.52 10.78 -3.20
N ASN A 192 32.32 10.35 -4.15
CA ASN A 192 32.57 11.07 -5.41
C ASN A 192 31.42 10.85 -6.43
N PHE A 193 30.52 9.92 -6.17
CA PHE A 193 29.41 9.56 -7.02
C PHE A 193 28.08 9.85 -6.30
N ASN A 194 27.09 10.24 -7.08
CA ASN A 194 25.70 10.25 -6.62
C ASN A 194 25.11 8.86 -6.95
N ILE A 195 24.92 8.04 -5.93
CA ILE A 195 24.48 6.66 -6.06
C ILE A 195 23.13 6.51 -5.38
N ASN A 196 22.14 6.07 -6.13
CA ASN A 196 20.79 5.81 -5.63
C ASN A 196 20.46 4.32 -5.83
N LEU A 197 19.95 3.69 -4.79
CA LEU A 197 19.52 2.30 -4.78
C LEU A 197 18.00 2.22 -4.95
N ALA A 198 17.53 1.45 -5.91
CA ALA A 198 16.12 1.21 -6.15
C ALA A 198 15.90 -0.20 -6.73
N GLY A 199 14.70 -0.50 -7.21
CA GLY A 199 14.32 -1.81 -7.72
C GLY A 199 13.23 -2.48 -6.88
N PRO A 200 12.64 -3.60 -7.35
CA PRO A 200 11.51 -4.25 -6.68
C PRO A 200 11.80 -4.60 -5.22
N SER A 201 12.91 -5.29 -4.94
CA SER A 201 13.29 -5.68 -3.58
C SER A 201 13.60 -4.50 -2.67
N MET A 202 14.06 -3.37 -3.25
CA MET A 202 14.28 -2.12 -2.49
C MET A 202 12.98 -1.46 -2.09
N ILE A 203 11.96 -1.49 -2.94
CA ILE A 203 10.62 -0.98 -2.61
C ILE A 203 10.07 -1.72 -1.38
N VAL A 204 10.20 -3.04 -1.36
CA VAL A 204 9.79 -3.88 -0.21
C VAL A 204 10.55 -3.49 1.06
N PHE A 205 11.88 -3.44 0.98
CA PHE A 205 12.74 -3.11 2.13
C PHE A 205 12.44 -1.73 2.71
N ASP A 206 12.40 -0.68 1.89
CA ASP A 206 12.14 0.69 2.36
C ASP A 206 10.71 0.83 2.88
N THR A 207 9.73 0.17 2.26
CA THR A 207 8.35 0.16 2.75
C THR A 207 8.26 -0.45 4.15
N ILE A 208 8.90 -1.59 4.41
CA ILE A 208 8.96 -2.20 5.76
C ILE A 208 9.61 -1.22 6.75
N ASN A 209 10.70 -0.59 6.38
CA ASN A 209 11.37 0.36 7.26
C ASN A 209 10.54 1.62 7.54
N PHE A 210 9.83 2.15 6.54
CA PHE A 210 8.89 3.25 6.75
C PHE A 210 7.76 2.83 7.68
N ILE A 211 7.17 1.64 7.50
CA ILE A 211 6.14 1.11 8.40
C ILE A 211 6.66 0.98 9.84
N LYS A 212 7.84 0.38 10.04
CA LYS A 212 8.46 0.25 11.37
C LYS A 212 8.67 1.61 12.03
N ASN A 213 9.20 2.58 11.27
CA ASN A 213 9.43 3.95 11.76
C ASN A 213 8.12 4.68 12.03
N ASP A 214 7.12 4.53 11.17
CA ASP A 214 5.81 5.14 11.31
C ASP A 214 5.11 4.64 12.57
N VAL A 215 5.14 3.34 12.86
CA VAL A 215 4.57 2.74 14.07
C VAL A 215 5.18 3.36 15.33
N ILE A 216 6.51 3.49 15.39
CA ILE A 216 7.21 4.07 16.55
C ILE A 216 6.94 5.57 16.64
N THR A 217 7.08 6.29 15.54
CA THR A 217 6.93 7.74 15.46
C THR A 217 5.49 8.15 15.76
N PHE A 218 4.51 7.51 15.09
CA PHE A 218 3.09 7.81 15.31
C PHE A 218 2.66 7.42 16.71
N GLY A 219 3.08 6.25 17.21
CA GLY A 219 2.79 5.83 18.57
C GLY A 219 3.24 6.88 19.58
N THR A 220 4.49 7.35 19.47
CA THR A 220 5.08 8.32 20.39
C THR A 220 4.43 9.70 20.25
N ILE A 221 4.37 10.25 19.03
CA ILE A 221 3.80 11.58 18.79
C ILE A 221 2.32 11.61 19.15
N THR A 222 1.55 10.57 18.80
CA THR A 222 0.12 10.48 19.09
C THR A 222 -0.15 10.48 20.59
N VAL A 223 0.59 9.70 21.37
CA VAL A 223 0.44 9.68 22.84
C VAL A 223 0.78 11.06 23.43
N LEU A 224 1.84 11.71 22.94
CA LEU A 224 2.25 13.02 23.42
C LEU A 224 1.22 14.12 23.06
N VAL A 225 0.76 14.13 21.81
CA VAL A 225 -0.29 15.08 21.34
C VAL A 225 -1.56 14.88 22.15
N PHE A 226 -2.00 13.65 22.34
CA PHE A 226 -3.19 13.35 23.13
C PHE A 226 -3.00 13.71 24.60
N PHE A 227 -1.84 13.42 25.18
CA PHE A 227 -1.57 13.85 26.56
C PHE A 227 -1.74 15.36 26.74
N ILE A 228 -1.09 16.14 25.87
CA ILE A 228 -1.18 17.61 25.92
C ILE A 228 -2.63 18.07 25.71
N PHE A 229 -3.30 17.57 24.67
CA PHE A 229 -4.64 17.99 24.29
C PHE A 229 -5.67 17.64 25.36
N LEU A 230 -5.65 16.40 25.87
CA LEU A 230 -6.53 15.95 26.94
C LEU A 230 -6.26 16.71 28.24
N TYR A 231 -5.01 17.00 28.56
CA TYR A 231 -4.67 17.80 29.74
C TYR A 231 -5.24 19.23 29.64
N LEU A 232 -5.16 19.85 28.47
CA LEU A 232 -5.76 21.18 28.23
C LEU A 232 -7.28 21.18 28.41
N ILE A 233 -7.94 20.05 28.04
CA ILE A 233 -9.39 19.90 28.16
C ILE A 233 -9.81 19.58 29.59
N PHE A 234 -9.24 18.53 30.18
CA PHE A 234 -9.65 18.03 31.48
C PHE A 234 -9.04 18.80 32.65
N ARG A 235 -7.87 19.45 32.45
CA ARG A 235 -7.10 20.18 33.49
C ARG A 235 -6.92 19.37 34.79
N ASP A 236 -6.93 18.05 34.67
CA ASP A 236 -6.69 17.10 35.74
C ASP A 236 -5.91 15.92 35.12
N PHE A 237 -4.83 15.54 35.78
CA PHE A 237 -4.00 14.41 35.31
C PHE A 237 -4.72 13.05 35.40
N TRP A 238 -5.65 12.89 36.34
CA TRP A 238 -6.28 11.59 36.58
C TRP A 238 -7.15 11.10 35.40
N PRO A 239 -8.07 11.89 34.85
CA PRO A 239 -8.80 11.53 33.62
C PRO A 239 -7.88 11.24 32.44
N VAL A 240 -6.82 12.05 32.26
CA VAL A 240 -5.85 11.86 31.18
C VAL A 240 -5.14 10.52 31.31
N THR A 241 -4.67 10.19 32.53
CA THR A 241 -4.01 8.92 32.84
C THR A 241 -4.94 7.73 32.56
N ILE A 242 -6.21 7.81 32.99
CA ILE A 242 -7.19 6.73 32.73
C ILE A 242 -7.36 6.50 31.23
N ILE A 243 -7.54 7.57 30.45
CA ILE A 243 -7.76 7.50 28.99
C ILE A 243 -6.54 6.84 28.32
N LEU A 244 -5.35 7.38 28.58
CA LEU A 244 -4.13 6.91 27.94
C LEU A 244 -3.74 5.48 28.37
N LEU A 245 -3.90 5.17 29.66
CA LEU A 245 -3.60 3.83 30.15
C LEU A 245 -4.55 2.78 29.58
N ASN A 246 -5.87 3.12 29.45
CA ASN A 246 -6.81 2.23 28.75
C ASN A 246 -6.39 1.99 27.31
N ALA A 247 -6.02 3.05 26.58
CA ALA A 247 -5.60 2.95 25.19
C ALA A 247 -4.33 2.10 25.03
N LEU A 248 -3.35 2.25 25.94
CA LEU A 248 -2.13 1.42 25.95
C LEU A 248 -2.43 -0.05 26.27
N ILE A 249 -3.33 -0.32 27.22
CA ILE A 249 -3.77 -1.70 27.53
C ILE A 249 -4.42 -2.34 26.31
N VAL A 250 -5.32 -1.63 25.64
CA VAL A 250 -5.99 -2.12 24.42
C VAL A 250 -4.98 -2.41 23.32
N MET A 251 -4.05 -1.48 23.09
CA MET A 251 -2.98 -1.64 22.10
C MET A 251 -2.13 -2.87 22.39
N PHE A 252 -1.67 -3.03 23.62
CA PHE A 252 -0.85 -4.17 24.04
C PHE A 252 -1.58 -5.50 23.86
N ILE A 253 -2.85 -5.58 24.31
CA ILE A 253 -3.67 -6.79 24.14
C ILE A 253 -3.88 -7.09 22.66
N SER A 254 -4.13 -6.07 21.84
CA SER A 254 -4.35 -6.26 20.41
C SER A 254 -3.10 -6.76 19.69
N ILE A 255 -1.92 -6.21 19.96
CA ILE A 255 -0.65 -6.70 19.40
C ILE A 255 -0.46 -8.18 19.75
N GLY A 256 -0.68 -8.56 21.01
CA GLY A 256 -0.54 -9.96 21.44
C GLY A 256 -1.54 -10.88 20.74
N VAL A 257 -2.79 -10.45 20.57
CA VAL A 257 -3.82 -11.23 19.84
C VAL A 257 -3.44 -11.39 18.38
N MET A 258 -2.93 -10.32 17.71
CA MET A 258 -2.46 -10.41 16.32
C MET A 258 -1.33 -11.43 16.19
N GLY A 259 -0.34 -11.39 17.09
CA GLY A 259 0.74 -12.38 17.09
C GLY A 259 0.26 -13.82 17.37
N LEU A 260 -0.74 -14.02 18.23
CA LEU A 260 -1.34 -15.36 18.47
C LEU A 260 -2.12 -15.87 17.26
N MET A 261 -2.71 -14.98 16.48
CA MET A 261 -3.47 -15.30 15.26
C MET A 261 -2.59 -15.40 14.00
N ASP A 262 -1.29 -15.14 14.14
CA ASP A 262 -0.33 -15.05 13.04
C ASP A 262 -0.78 -14.06 11.93
N TRP A 263 -1.28 -12.90 12.35
CA TRP A 263 -1.70 -11.82 11.45
C TRP A 263 -0.59 -10.77 11.35
N PRO A 264 0.18 -10.73 10.24
CA PRO A 264 1.25 -9.76 10.08
C PRO A 264 0.71 -8.37 9.77
N ILE A 265 1.48 -7.35 10.13
CA ILE A 265 1.19 -5.98 9.70
C ILE A 265 1.68 -5.78 8.26
N SER A 266 0.76 -5.53 7.35
CA SER A 266 1.00 -5.13 5.97
C SER A 266 1.08 -3.62 5.82
N ILE A 267 1.35 -3.15 4.59
CA ILE A 267 1.34 -1.74 4.20
C ILE A 267 0.02 -1.06 4.63
N VAL A 268 -1.12 -1.68 4.34
CA VAL A 268 -2.45 -1.12 4.66
C VAL A 268 -2.71 -1.11 6.16
N SER A 269 -2.30 -2.17 6.85
CA SER A 269 -2.52 -2.30 8.30
C SER A 269 -1.48 -1.56 9.15
N SER A 270 -0.50 -0.88 8.55
CA SER A 270 0.50 -0.06 9.27
C SER A 270 -0.13 0.98 10.21
N ASN A 271 -1.27 1.52 9.82
CA ASN A 271 -2.01 2.52 10.59
C ASN A 271 -2.89 1.92 11.72
N PHE A 272 -2.93 0.58 11.86
CA PHE A 272 -3.76 -0.14 12.81
C PHE A 272 -3.61 0.36 14.25
N LEU A 273 -2.37 0.47 14.74
CA LEU A 273 -2.09 0.84 16.13
C LEU A 273 -2.53 2.28 16.43
N ALA A 274 -2.26 3.22 15.50
CA ALA A 274 -2.67 4.61 15.67
C ALA A 274 -4.19 4.76 15.64
N LEU A 275 -4.88 4.07 14.73
CA LEU A 275 -6.34 4.08 14.66
C LEU A 275 -6.99 3.45 15.90
N LEU A 276 -6.41 2.36 16.39
CA LEU A 276 -6.90 1.72 17.60
C LEU A 276 -6.75 2.64 18.82
N LEU A 277 -5.63 3.35 18.91
CA LEU A 277 -5.39 4.35 19.96
C LEU A 277 -6.40 5.49 19.88
N ILE A 278 -6.63 6.05 18.68
CA ILE A 278 -7.63 7.10 18.43
C ILE A 278 -9.04 6.65 18.87
N THR A 279 -9.46 5.45 18.45
CA THR A 279 -10.80 4.93 18.79
C THR A 279 -10.95 4.61 20.29
N SER A 280 -9.88 4.14 20.93
CA SER A 280 -9.88 3.88 22.38
C SER A 280 -10.03 5.15 23.19
N ILE A 281 -9.34 6.21 22.78
CA ILE A 281 -9.46 7.53 23.40
C ILE A 281 -10.88 8.09 23.23
N ALA A 282 -11.48 7.94 22.05
CA ALA A 282 -12.83 8.41 21.77
C ALA A 282 -13.88 7.79 22.72
N ILE A 283 -13.90 6.47 22.84
CA ILE A 283 -14.82 5.75 23.75
C ILE A 283 -14.57 6.20 25.20
N SER A 284 -13.31 6.30 25.61
CA SER A 284 -12.93 6.71 26.97
C SER A 284 -13.42 8.13 27.30
N ILE A 285 -13.29 9.06 26.34
CA ILE A 285 -13.79 10.45 26.52
C ILE A 285 -15.31 10.46 26.71
N HIS A 286 -16.08 9.72 25.90
CA HIS A 286 -17.53 9.64 26.02
C HIS A 286 -17.97 9.13 27.41
N ILE A 287 -17.31 8.07 27.91
CA ILE A 287 -17.58 7.52 29.24
C ILE A 287 -17.28 8.55 30.34
N LEU A 288 -16.08 9.15 30.31
CA LEU A 288 -15.66 10.10 31.35
C LEU A 288 -16.44 11.39 31.33
N ALA A 289 -16.72 11.95 30.15
CA ALA A 289 -17.55 13.16 30.01
C ALA A 289 -18.96 12.94 30.57
N LYS A 290 -19.55 11.74 30.38
CA LYS A 290 -20.84 11.40 30.95
C LYS A 290 -20.79 11.30 32.46
N VAL A 291 -19.79 10.61 33.01
CA VAL A 291 -19.62 10.48 34.48
C VAL A 291 -19.44 11.85 35.15
N GLN A 292 -18.63 12.73 34.55
CA GLN A 292 -18.43 14.09 35.06
C GLN A 292 -19.70 14.93 35.03
N THR A 293 -20.43 14.93 33.91
CA THR A 293 -21.66 15.70 33.76
C THR A 293 -22.75 15.24 34.74
N ASP A 294 -22.81 13.96 35.05
CA ASP A 294 -23.77 13.39 35.99
C ASP A 294 -23.30 13.56 37.45
N GLY A 295 -21.99 13.57 37.71
CA GLY A 295 -21.40 13.86 39.02
C GLY A 295 -21.80 15.23 39.55
N ASP A 296 -21.87 16.26 38.68
CA ASP A 296 -22.36 17.58 39.00
C ASP A 296 -23.84 17.58 39.47
N LYS A 297 -24.59 16.57 39.12
CA LYS A 297 -26.00 16.36 39.50
C LYS A 297 -26.22 15.36 40.65
N ASN A 298 -25.14 14.96 41.33
CA ASN A 298 -25.15 13.93 42.37
C ASN A 298 -25.72 12.56 41.92
N ILE A 299 -25.54 12.21 40.64
CA ILE A 299 -25.91 10.90 40.07
C ILE A 299 -24.79 9.92 40.34
N SER A 300 -25.12 8.67 40.74
CA SER A 300 -24.12 7.63 41.01
C SER A 300 -23.37 7.23 39.72
N THR A 301 -22.08 6.94 39.85
CA THR A 301 -21.20 6.50 38.76
C THR A 301 -21.77 5.29 38.03
N SER A 302 -22.29 4.29 38.79
CA SER A 302 -22.89 3.08 38.19
C SER A 302 -24.12 3.41 37.29
N LYS A 303 -24.92 4.40 37.66
CA LYS A 303 -26.06 4.84 36.84
C LYS A 303 -25.59 5.58 35.60
N SER A 304 -24.59 6.44 35.72
CA SER A 304 -23.99 7.15 34.58
C SER A 304 -23.38 6.17 33.54
N LEU A 305 -22.63 5.17 34.02
CA LEU A 305 -22.07 4.09 33.20
C LEU A 305 -23.16 3.26 32.51
N SER A 306 -24.23 2.96 33.23
CA SER A 306 -25.38 2.20 32.68
C SER A 306 -26.12 2.98 31.59
N ASP A 307 -26.22 4.31 31.72
CA ASP A 307 -26.92 5.17 30.74
C ASP A 307 -26.09 5.39 29.47
N ILE A 308 -24.73 5.39 29.55
CA ILE A 308 -23.85 5.56 28.39
C ILE A 308 -23.52 4.23 27.69
N PHE A 309 -23.72 3.08 28.33
CA PHE A 309 -23.35 1.77 27.80
C PHE A 309 -23.98 1.48 26.45
N MET A 310 -25.30 1.70 26.28
CA MET A 310 -26.00 1.42 25.03
C MET A 310 -25.50 2.26 23.85
N PRO A 311 -25.40 3.59 23.94
CA PRO A 311 -24.77 4.38 22.89
C PRO A 311 -23.37 3.86 22.52
N CYS A 312 -22.46 3.68 23.50
CA CYS A 312 -21.10 3.21 23.25
C CYS A 312 -21.06 1.78 22.65
N LEU A 313 -21.98 0.89 23.05
CA LEU A 313 -22.09 -0.44 22.44
C LEU A 313 -22.45 -0.34 20.96
N PHE A 314 -23.47 0.47 20.62
CA PHE A 314 -23.88 0.60 19.22
C PHE A 314 -22.83 1.33 18.38
N THR A 315 -22.16 2.34 18.91
CA THR A 315 -21.07 3.01 18.20
C THR A 315 -19.89 2.07 17.97
N ALA A 316 -19.51 1.26 18.96
CA ALA A 316 -18.48 0.23 18.76
C ALA A 316 -18.91 -0.81 17.72
N LEU A 317 -20.18 -1.27 17.77
CA LEU A 317 -20.69 -2.22 16.76
C LEU A 317 -20.74 -1.61 15.35
N THR A 318 -21.15 -0.35 15.21
CA THR A 318 -21.11 0.31 13.89
C THR A 318 -19.71 0.50 13.37
N THR A 319 -18.75 0.78 14.24
CA THR A 319 -17.33 0.86 13.89
C THR A 319 -16.77 -0.51 13.50
N ILE A 320 -17.13 -1.57 14.25
CA ILE A 320 -16.78 -2.96 13.87
C ILE A 320 -17.36 -3.32 12.50
N VAL A 321 -18.60 -2.98 12.22
CA VAL A 321 -19.22 -3.22 10.90
C VAL A 321 -18.52 -2.41 9.80
N GLY A 322 -18.09 -1.17 10.11
CA GLY A 322 -17.29 -0.35 9.20
C GLY A 322 -15.98 -1.05 8.80
N PHE A 323 -15.23 -1.55 9.76
CA PHE A 323 -13.99 -2.30 9.49
C PHE A 323 -14.26 -3.70 8.92
N ALA A 324 -15.24 -4.41 9.44
CA ALA A 324 -15.59 -5.74 8.94
C ALA A 324 -16.08 -5.74 7.48
N SER A 325 -16.63 -4.62 6.99
CA SER A 325 -16.99 -4.49 5.58
C SER A 325 -15.80 -4.65 4.64
N LEU A 326 -14.59 -4.32 5.12
CA LEU A 326 -13.34 -4.47 4.36
C LEU A 326 -12.98 -5.94 4.08
N ILE A 327 -13.55 -6.89 4.85
CA ILE A 327 -13.38 -8.33 4.61
C ILE A 327 -14.06 -8.77 3.29
N LEU A 328 -14.99 -7.96 2.79
CA LEU A 328 -15.64 -8.19 1.49
C LEU A 328 -14.82 -7.66 0.30
N SER A 329 -13.67 -7.09 0.55
CA SER A 329 -12.71 -6.70 -0.50
C SER A 329 -12.09 -7.94 -1.13
N ASP A 330 -11.61 -7.79 -2.36
CA ASP A 330 -10.84 -8.81 -3.05
C ASP A 330 -9.31 -8.66 -2.78
N ILE A 331 -8.90 -7.68 -1.94
CA ILE A 331 -7.52 -7.26 -1.70
C ILE A 331 -7.07 -7.76 -0.32
N LYS A 332 -6.14 -8.71 -0.28
CA LYS A 332 -5.67 -9.37 0.95
C LYS A 332 -5.27 -8.41 2.09
N PRO A 333 -4.42 -7.38 1.87
CA PRO A 333 -4.06 -6.43 2.93
C PRO A 333 -5.25 -5.66 3.51
N VAL A 334 -6.26 -5.35 2.68
CA VAL A 334 -7.48 -4.66 3.11
C VAL A 334 -8.35 -5.58 3.96
N ILE A 335 -8.47 -6.86 3.56
CA ILE A 335 -9.19 -7.90 4.31
C ILE A 335 -8.56 -8.06 5.71
N ASP A 336 -7.25 -8.22 5.77
CA ASP A 336 -6.52 -8.45 7.03
C ASP A 336 -6.61 -7.23 7.94
N PHE A 337 -6.50 -6.03 7.40
CA PHE A 337 -6.74 -4.79 8.14
C PHE A 337 -8.17 -4.72 8.73
N GLY A 338 -9.17 -5.12 7.94
CA GLY A 338 -10.56 -5.21 8.38
C GLY A 338 -10.75 -6.17 9.55
N LYS A 339 -10.14 -7.36 9.50
CA LYS A 339 -10.14 -8.36 10.58
C LYS A 339 -9.47 -7.81 11.85
N MET A 340 -8.25 -7.29 11.73
CA MET A 340 -7.46 -6.73 12.83
C MET A 340 -8.22 -5.63 13.55
N MET A 341 -8.73 -4.65 12.82
CA MET A 341 -9.45 -3.51 13.40
C MET A 341 -10.78 -3.93 14.04
N SER A 342 -11.51 -4.87 13.43
CA SER A 342 -12.76 -5.37 14.01
C SER A 342 -12.54 -6.01 15.37
N VAL A 343 -11.51 -6.85 15.49
CA VAL A 343 -11.11 -7.46 16.77
C VAL A 343 -10.57 -6.39 17.73
N GLY A 344 -9.74 -5.47 17.26
CA GLY A 344 -9.20 -4.37 18.07
C GLY A 344 -10.28 -3.49 18.68
N VAL A 345 -11.31 -3.10 17.94
CA VAL A 345 -12.43 -2.31 18.44
C VAL A 345 -13.29 -3.09 19.44
N LEU A 346 -13.47 -4.40 19.23
CA LEU A 346 -14.14 -5.26 20.19
C LEU A 346 -13.36 -5.31 21.53
N LEU A 347 -12.06 -5.52 21.45
CA LEU A 347 -11.17 -5.51 22.66
C LEU A 347 -11.20 -4.14 23.34
N ASN A 348 -11.23 -3.05 22.57
CA ASN A 348 -11.37 -1.70 23.08
C ASN A 348 -12.68 -1.51 23.87
N LEU A 349 -13.82 -1.95 23.34
CA LEU A 349 -15.10 -1.86 24.04
C LEU A 349 -15.06 -2.64 25.36
N LEU A 350 -14.54 -3.87 25.34
CA LEU A 350 -14.43 -4.72 26.53
C LEU A 350 -13.49 -4.11 27.58
N SER A 351 -12.31 -3.66 27.16
CA SER A 351 -11.35 -3.01 28.04
C SER A 351 -11.91 -1.72 28.65
N SER A 352 -12.52 -0.85 27.86
CA SER A 352 -13.03 0.44 28.32
C SER A 352 -14.09 0.27 29.41
N PHE A 353 -15.03 -0.67 29.26
CA PHE A 353 -16.07 -0.93 30.24
C PHE A 353 -15.63 -1.84 31.40
N LEU A 354 -14.44 -2.38 31.34
CA LEU A 354 -13.80 -3.13 32.45
C LEU A 354 -12.83 -2.24 33.24
N PHE A 355 -11.89 -1.59 32.54
CA PHE A 355 -10.81 -0.82 33.15
C PHE A 355 -11.27 0.54 33.72
N ILE A 356 -12.05 1.33 32.92
CA ILE A 356 -12.45 2.68 33.35
C ILE A 356 -13.28 2.67 34.64
N PRO A 357 -14.31 1.80 34.81
CA PRO A 357 -15.02 1.71 36.08
C PRO A 357 -14.11 1.35 37.27
N LEU A 358 -13.15 0.43 37.09
CA LEU A 358 -12.17 0.11 38.14
C LEU A 358 -11.30 1.31 38.51
N ALA A 359 -10.81 2.05 37.53
CA ALA A 359 -9.98 3.23 37.76
C ALA A 359 -10.75 4.36 38.46
N LEU A 360 -12.05 4.53 38.15
CA LEU A 360 -12.92 5.50 38.79
C LEU A 360 -13.18 5.18 40.27
N GLU A 361 -13.11 3.93 40.68
CA GLU A 361 -13.23 3.51 42.09
C GLU A 361 -11.99 3.82 42.92
N LEU A 362 -10.81 4.04 42.28
CA LEU A 362 -9.57 4.41 43.00
C LEU A 362 -9.56 5.87 43.39
N LYS A 363 -10.08 6.77 42.53
CA LYS A 363 -10.14 8.21 42.81
C LYS A 363 -11.29 8.85 42.02
N ASN A 364 -12.13 9.58 42.69
CA ASN A 364 -13.21 10.34 42.06
C ASN A 364 -12.65 11.44 41.16
N ILE A 365 -13.26 11.60 39.99
CA ILE A 365 -12.93 12.67 39.08
C ILE A 365 -13.59 13.96 39.53
N LYS A 366 -12.83 15.04 39.57
CA LYS A 366 -13.38 16.38 39.87
C LYS A 366 -14.35 16.81 38.77
N SER A 367 -15.42 17.52 39.17
CA SER A 367 -16.36 18.06 38.20
C SER A 367 -15.67 19.06 37.26
N LEU A 368 -16.02 19.01 35.99
CA LEU A 368 -15.58 20.02 35.02
C LEU A 368 -16.36 21.32 35.27
N THR A 369 -15.84 22.18 36.12
CA THR A 369 -16.37 23.53 36.37
C THR A 369 -16.31 24.46 35.14
N GLN A 370 -15.99 23.94 33.96
CA GLN A 370 -15.79 24.73 32.75
C GLN A 370 -17.04 24.82 31.88
N LYS A 371 -17.66 25.96 31.94
CA LYS A 371 -18.75 26.44 31.06
C LYS A 371 -18.35 26.69 29.60
N ASN A 372 -17.08 26.42 29.14
CA ASN A 372 -16.50 27.32 28.16
C ASN A 372 -16.53 26.89 26.68
N ILE A 373 -16.36 25.61 26.29
CA ILE A 373 -16.30 25.27 24.86
C ILE A 373 -17.69 25.08 24.25
N ALA A 374 -18.55 24.30 24.90
CA ALA A 374 -19.91 24.08 24.41
C ALA A 374 -20.77 25.34 24.50
N ASP A 375 -20.63 26.16 25.59
CA ASP A 375 -21.30 27.44 25.72
C ASP A 375 -20.80 28.47 24.71
N PHE A 376 -19.50 28.49 24.41
CA PHE A 376 -18.94 29.36 23.38
C PHE A 376 -19.43 28.97 21.97
N VAL A 377 -19.41 27.69 21.62
CA VAL A 377 -19.92 27.18 20.32
C VAL A 377 -21.44 27.43 20.25
N TYR A 378 -22.18 27.22 21.33
CA TYR A 378 -23.59 27.48 21.34
C TYR A 378 -23.91 28.98 21.16
N ASN A 379 -23.31 29.85 21.96
CA ASN A 379 -23.65 31.29 21.96
C ASN A 379 -23.09 32.02 20.73
N ASN A 380 -21.84 31.76 20.34
CA ASN A 380 -21.17 32.48 19.26
C ASN A 380 -21.28 31.77 17.89
N GLY A 381 -21.35 30.45 17.87
CA GLY A 381 -21.50 29.68 16.64
C GLY A 381 -22.97 29.41 16.33
N TYR A 382 -23.62 28.63 17.19
CA TYR A 382 -24.93 28.07 16.92
C TYR A 382 -26.06 29.12 17.01
N VAL A 383 -26.11 29.93 18.07
CA VAL A 383 -27.18 30.95 18.25
C VAL A 383 -27.08 32.00 17.14
N GLN A 384 -25.88 32.48 16.82
CA GLN A 384 -25.70 33.48 15.75
C GLN A 384 -25.98 32.91 14.35
N SER A 385 -25.60 31.65 14.08
CA SER A 385 -25.84 31.01 12.79
C SER A 385 -27.22 30.39 12.63
N LYS A 386 -27.97 30.22 13.72
CA LYS A 386 -29.29 29.53 13.72
C LYS A 386 -30.27 30.10 12.69
N GLY A 387 -30.35 31.42 12.54
CA GLY A 387 -31.23 32.09 11.59
C GLY A 387 -30.81 31.82 10.13
N PHE A 388 -29.53 31.84 9.84
CA PHE A 388 -28.96 31.56 8.52
C PHE A 388 -29.10 30.07 8.19
N ILE A 389 -28.67 29.18 9.05
CA ILE A 389 -28.77 27.74 8.87
C ILE A 389 -30.20 27.28 8.64
N LYS A 390 -31.16 27.85 9.43
CA LYS A 390 -32.60 27.52 9.27
C LYS A 390 -33.15 27.85 7.87
N LYS A 391 -32.55 28.80 7.16
CA LYS A 391 -32.98 29.19 5.80
C LYS A 391 -32.12 28.58 4.72
N ALA A 392 -30.85 28.34 4.99
CA ALA A 392 -29.86 27.96 3.99
C ALA A 392 -29.64 26.44 3.85
N TRP A 393 -30.08 25.59 4.80
CA TRP A 393 -29.75 24.15 4.78
C TRP A 393 -30.42 23.41 3.61
N ILE A 394 -31.66 23.77 3.21
CA ILE A 394 -32.31 23.14 2.05
C ILE A 394 -31.62 23.52 0.75
N PRO A 395 -31.37 24.82 0.43
CA PRO A 395 -30.58 25.18 -0.74
C PRO A 395 -29.17 24.58 -0.74
N PHE A 396 -28.53 24.50 0.43
CA PHE A 396 -27.24 23.85 0.57
C PHE A 396 -27.29 22.38 0.14
N LEU A 397 -28.26 21.61 0.64
CA LEU A 397 -28.41 20.21 0.26
C LEU A 397 -28.75 20.04 -1.22
N LEU A 398 -29.60 20.91 -1.79
CA LEU A 398 -29.99 20.85 -3.20
C LEU A 398 -28.81 21.08 -4.16
N ILE A 399 -27.80 21.86 -3.75
CA ILE A 399 -26.58 22.09 -4.54
C ILE A 399 -25.53 21.03 -4.21
N PHE A 400 -25.35 20.71 -2.92
CA PHE A 400 -24.26 19.87 -2.46
C PHE A 400 -24.46 18.38 -2.79
N ILE A 401 -25.69 17.86 -2.69
CA ILE A 401 -25.95 16.45 -2.98
C ILE A 401 -25.65 16.07 -4.43
N PRO A 402 -26.13 16.80 -5.46
CA PRO A 402 -25.77 16.49 -6.83
C PRO A 402 -24.26 16.58 -7.09
N LEU A 403 -23.57 17.53 -6.46
CA LEU A 403 -22.13 17.70 -6.58
C LEU A 403 -21.37 16.50 -5.98
N ILE A 404 -21.78 16.07 -4.77
CA ILE A 404 -21.21 14.91 -4.07
C ILE A 404 -21.45 13.59 -4.84
N ILE A 405 -22.53 13.49 -5.60
CA ILE A 405 -22.81 12.31 -6.44
C ILE A 405 -22.03 12.37 -7.75
N TYR A 406 -21.92 13.55 -8.37
CA TYR A 406 -21.30 13.70 -9.68
C TYR A 406 -19.76 13.65 -9.63
N LEU A 407 -19.13 14.37 -8.69
CA LEU A 407 -17.67 14.48 -8.66
C LEU A 407 -16.94 13.13 -8.48
N PRO A 408 -17.39 12.20 -7.63
CA PRO A 408 -16.74 10.91 -7.48
C PRO A 408 -16.75 10.02 -8.73
N THR A 409 -17.65 10.28 -9.70
CA THR A 409 -17.68 9.53 -10.97
C THR A 409 -16.44 9.77 -11.83
N ASN A 410 -15.68 10.85 -11.56
CA ASN A 410 -14.45 11.20 -12.26
C ASN A 410 -13.18 10.75 -11.49
N LEU A 411 -13.32 9.95 -10.42
CA LEU A 411 -12.17 9.42 -9.69
C LEU A 411 -11.33 8.51 -10.59
N LYS A 412 -10.03 8.77 -10.61
CA LYS A 412 -9.05 7.93 -11.29
C LYS A 412 -8.65 6.77 -10.37
N VAL A 413 -8.32 5.65 -10.98
CA VAL A 413 -7.85 4.44 -10.28
C VAL A 413 -6.36 4.21 -10.55
N GLU A 414 -5.81 4.82 -11.61
CA GLU A 414 -4.40 4.67 -11.96
C GLU A 414 -3.50 5.34 -10.93
N ASN A 415 -2.63 4.56 -10.32
CA ASN A 415 -1.63 5.02 -9.37
C ASN A 415 -0.25 4.46 -9.73
N LYS A 416 0.81 5.14 -9.33
CA LYS A 416 2.20 4.82 -9.64
C LYS A 416 2.93 4.48 -8.36
N PHE A 417 3.77 3.45 -8.36
CA PHE A 417 4.55 3.08 -7.18
C PHE A 417 5.43 4.22 -6.67
N ILE A 418 6.03 4.98 -7.59
CA ILE A 418 6.88 6.11 -7.23
C ILE A 418 6.13 7.18 -6.41
N ASP A 419 4.83 7.38 -6.68
CA ASP A 419 4.00 8.37 -5.99
C ASP A 419 3.68 7.99 -4.53
N TYR A 420 3.99 6.75 -4.12
CA TYR A 420 3.85 6.32 -2.73
C TYR A 420 4.92 6.90 -1.80
N PHE A 421 6.05 7.33 -2.35
CA PHE A 421 7.18 7.81 -1.57
C PHE A 421 7.31 9.33 -1.61
N ASN A 422 7.80 9.91 -0.50
CA ASN A 422 8.12 11.31 -0.47
C ASN A 422 9.29 11.58 -1.42
N LYS A 423 9.23 12.69 -2.18
CA LYS A 423 10.23 13.07 -3.20
C LYS A 423 11.64 13.24 -2.68
N GLU A 424 11.80 13.45 -1.37
CA GLU A 424 13.10 13.59 -0.71
C GLU A 424 13.73 12.25 -0.30
N THR A 425 13.02 11.13 -0.48
CA THR A 425 13.53 9.81 -0.12
C THR A 425 14.48 9.26 -1.17
N GLU A 426 15.47 8.46 -0.72
CA GLU A 426 16.44 7.79 -1.60
C GLU A 426 15.74 6.93 -2.66
N ILE A 427 14.73 6.16 -2.23
CA ILE A 427 13.96 5.29 -3.14
C ILE A 427 13.26 6.09 -4.24
N TYR A 428 12.64 7.24 -3.93
CA TYR A 428 11.99 8.07 -4.94
C TYR A 428 13.02 8.58 -5.96
N MET A 429 14.14 9.14 -5.49
CA MET A 429 15.21 9.65 -6.37
C MET A 429 15.81 8.53 -7.23
N GLY A 430 15.98 7.35 -6.65
CA GLY A 430 16.45 6.17 -7.37
C GLY A 430 15.51 5.74 -8.47
N MET A 431 14.23 5.57 -8.16
CA MET A 431 13.19 5.20 -9.14
C MET A 431 13.07 6.24 -10.25
N GLU A 432 13.05 7.53 -9.92
CA GLU A 432 12.99 8.60 -10.91
C GLU A 432 14.21 8.61 -11.86
N THR A 433 15.39 8.33 -11.31
CA THR A 433 16.63 8.26 -12.09
C THR A 433 16.62 7.05 -13.03
N ILE A 434 16.16 5.90 -12.56
CA ILE A 434 16.05 4.68 -13.35
C ILE A 434 15.00 4.86 -14.46
N ASP A 435 13.83 5.37 -14.13
CA ASP A 435 12.77 5.62 -15.11
C ASP A 435 13.22 6.55 -16.25
N LYS A 436 13.92 7.62 -15.91
CA LYS A 436 14.36 8.63 -16.91
C LYS A 436 15.54 8.16 -17.74
N ASN A 437 16.45 7.37 -17.17
CA ASN A 437 17.76 7.13 -17.77
C ASN A 437 18.06 5.66 -18.08
N LEU A 438 17.34 4.72 -17.44
CA LEU A 438 17.67 3.29 -17.45
C LEU A 438 16.48 2.39 -17.83
N GLY A 439 15.53 2.95 -18.58
CA GLY A 439 14.49 2.16 -19.24
C GLY A 439 13.39 1.61 -18.34
N GLY A 440 13.02 2.31 -17.24
CA GLY A 440 11.86 1.96 -16.42
C GLY A 440 12.18 1.13 -15.18
N THR A 441 11.22 1.09 -14.26
CA THR A 441 11.38 0.45 -12.94
C THR A 441 10.52 -0.79 -12.74
N THR A 442 9.31 -0.86 -13.29
CA THR A 442 8.37 -1.97 -13.02
C THR A 442 8.47 -3.06 -14.09
N PRO A 443 8.83 -4.31 -13.70
CA PRO A 443 8.94 -5.43 -14.64
C PRO A 443 7.60 -5.82 -15.26
N PHE A 444 7.68 -6.21 -16.53
CA PHE A 444 6.57 -6.66 -17.37
C PHE A 444 7.07 -7.74 -18.33
N ASP A 445 6.45 -8.91 -18.33
CA ASP A 445 6.90 -10.06 -19.09
C ASP A 445 5.83 -10.53 -20.08
N ILE A 446 6.26 -10.91 -21.28
CA ILE A 446 5.45 -11.60 -22.26
C ILE A 446 6.11 -12.96 -22.50
N ILE A 447 5.41 -14.04 -22.16
CA ILE A 447 5.87 -15.41 -22.36
C ILE A 447 5.20 -15.92 -23.63
N LEU A 448 6.01 -16.50 -24.51
CA LEU A 448 5.58 -17.16 -25.73
C LEU A 448 5.93 -18.65 -25.62
N SER A 449 4.95 -19.53 -25.67
CA SER A 449 5.12 -20.96 -25.43
C SER A 449 4.59 -21.79 -26.59
N LEU A 450 5.23 -22.93 -26.85
CA LEU A 450 4.69 -23.96 -27.74
C LEU A 450 3.67 -24.82 -26.97
N PRO A 451 2.57 -25.26 -27.60
CA PRO A 451 1.61 -26.15 -26.96
C PRO A 451 2.22 -27.49 -26.57
N GLU A 452 1.80 -28.06 -25.46
CA GLU A 452 2.26 -29.36 -24.94
C GLU A 452 2.02 -30.53 -25.89
N ALA A 453 1.09 -30.41 -26.84
CA ALA A 453 0.67 -31.45 -27.77
C ALA A 453 1.70 -31.83 -28.85
N ILE A 454 2.90 -31.22 -28.88
CA ILE A 454 3.98 -31.55 -29.84
C ILE A 454 4.89 -32.69 -29.31
N GLU A 455 4.47 -33.44 -28.31
CA GLU A 455 5.25 -34.53 -27.67
C GLU A 455 4.93 -35.94 -28.19
N GLU A 456 4.32 -36.13 -29.33
CA GLU A 456 4.37 -37.45 -29.98
C GLU A 456 5.69 -37.62 -30.74
N VAL A 457 6.76 -37.86 -29.97
CA VAL A 457 8.00 -38.41 -30.52
C VAL A 457 7.77 -39.92 -30.71
N ASP A 458 7.72 -40.39 -31.94
CA ASP A 458 7.74 -41.80 -32.22
C ASP A 458 8.93 -42.48 -31.52
N GLU A 459 8.72 -43.55 -30.78
CA GLU A 459 9.74 -44.28 -30.02
C GLU A 459 10.91 -44.77 -30.90
N GLU A 460 10.78 -44.75 -32.22
CA GLU A 460 11.84 -45.12 -33.19
C GLU A 460 12.88 -44.01 -33.40
N ASP A 461 12.58 -42.73 -33.08
CA ASP A 461 13.52 -41.60 -33.21
C ASP A 461 14.45 -41.41 -32.00
N LEU A 462 14.25 -42.16 -30.92
CA LEU A 462 15.04 -42.09 -29.66
C LEU A 462 16.53 -42.46 -29.85
N PHE A 463 16.91 -43.08 -30.94
CA PHE A 463 18.32 -43.49 -31.22
C PHE A 463 19.14 -42.44 -31.99
N PHE A 464 18.52 -41.40 -32.55
CA PHE A 464 19.19 -40.38 -33.37
C PHE A 464 18.95 -38.94 -32.95
N SER A 465 18.17 -38.66 -31.93
CA SER A 465 17.81 -37.30 -31.55
C SER A 465 18.51 -36.82 -30.27
N GLU A 466 19.78 -36.44 -30.38
CA GLU A 466 20.33 -35.41 -29.46
C GLU A 466 19.73 -33.99 -29.70
N ASN A 467 18.71 -33.87 -30.58
CA ASN A 467 18.15 -32.58 -30.97
C ASN A 467 16.69 -32.72 -31.40
N SER A 468 15.73 -32.66 -30.45
CA SER A 468 14.33 -32.57 -30.80
C SER A 468 14.05 -31.33 -31.67
N GLU A 469 13.20 -31.45 -32.72
CA GLU A 469 12.85 -30.31 -33.58
C GLU A 469 12.21 -29.15 -32.81
N THR A 470 11.57 -29.44 -31.67
CA THR A 470 10.99 -28.47 -30.75
C THR A 470 12.03 -27.61 -30.02
N ALA A 471 13.17 -28.21 -29.60
CA ALA A 471 14.27 -27.49 -28.94
C ALA A 471 14.97 -26.45 -29.82
N LYS A 472 14.73 -26.45 -31.14
CA LYS A 472 15.29 -25.49 -32.10
C LYS A 472 14.24 -24.52 -32.65
N TYR A 473 13.02 -24.56 -32.17
CA TYR A 473 11.90 -23.79 -32.74
C TYR A 473 12.22 -22.30 -32.82
N TRP A 474 12.66 -21.70 -31.73
CA TRP A 474 12.95 -20.26 -31.63
C TRP A 474 14.19 -19.86 -32.44
N TRP A 475 15.09 -20.79 -32.71
CA TRP A 475 16.33 -20.58 -33.47
C TRP A 475 16.18 -20.78 -34.98
N LYS A 476 14.95 -21.00 -35.48
CA LYS A 476 14.64 -20.94 -36.92
C LYS A 476 14.41 -19.47 -37.32
N LYS A 477 14.96 -19.07 -38.45
CA LYS A 477 14.89 -17.68 -38.94
C LYS A 477 13.47 -17.13 -38.97
N GLU A 478 12.50 -17.90 -39.46
CA GLU A 478 11.10 -17.49 -39.54
C GLU A 478 10.51 -17.11 -38.19
N ASN A 479 10.81 -17.87 -37.14
CA ASN A 479 10.27 -17.66 -35.78
C ASN A 479 11.01 -16.54 -35.07
N MET A 480 12.34 -16.44 -35.31
CA MET A 480 13.14 -15.31 -34.81
C MET A 480 12.70 -13.99 -35.44
N ASP A 481 12.42 -13.95 -36.73
CA ASP A 481 11.90 -12.75 -37.42
C ASP A 481 10.51 -12.35 -36.86
N LYS A 482 9.65 -13.33 -36.51
CA LYS A 482 8.37 -13.07 -35.86
C LYS A 482 8.58 -12.46 -34.45
N LEU A 483 9.47 -13.05 -33.64
CA LEU A 483 9.80 -12.57 -32.31
C LEU A 483 10.33 -11.14 -32.36
N GLN A 484 11.31 -10.88 -33.23
CA GLN A 484 11.90 -9.56 -33.44
C GLN A 484 10.84 -8.52 -33.89
N LYS A 485 9.92 -8.92 -34.77
CA LYS A 485 8.83 -8.05 -35.21
C LYS A 485 7.91 -7.67 -34.03
N VAL A 486 7.48 -8.63 -33.21
CA VAL A 486 6.64 -8.40 -32.04
C VAL A 486 7.36 -7.52 -31.04
N GLN A 487 8.62 -7.81 -30.70
CA GLN A 487 9.44 -7.00 -29.85
C GLN A 487 9.54 -5.54 -30.35
N ASN A 488 9.75 -5.35 -31.65
CA ASN A 488 9.82 -4.03 -32.26
C ASN A 488 8.47 -3.30 -32.28
N GLU A 489 7.33 -4.00 -32.34
CA GLU A 489 6.01 -3.38 -32.20
C GLU A 489 5.77 -2.97 -30.73
N VAL A 490 6.18 -3.80 -29.76
CA VAL A 490 6.05 -3.53 -28.33
C VAL A 490 6.97 -2.39 -27.85
N SER A 491 8.22 -2.37 -28.34
CA SER A 491 9.20 -1.33 -27.98
C SER A 491 8.86 0.09 -28.46
N LYS A 492 7.83 0.24 -29.32
CA LYS A 492 7.34 1.56 -29.78
C LYS A 492 6.32 2.20 -28.87
N LEU A 493 5.90 1.49 -27.81
CA LEU A 493 4.96 2.03 -26.85
C LEU A 493 5.70 2.98 -25.88
N ASP A 494 5.26 4.23 -25.81
CA ASP A 494 5.93 5.29 -25.05
C ASP A 494 5.95 5.03 -23.52
N GLU A 495 5.07 4.16 -23.03
CA GLU A 495 4.97 3.77 -21.63
C GLU A 495 6.00 2.69 -21.23
N LEU A 496 6.61 2.06 -22.23
CA LEU A 496 7.66 1.06 -22.03
C LEU A 496 9.03 1.69 -22.28
N GLY A 497 9.96 1.36 -21.40
CA GLY A 497 11.36 1.68 -21.58
C GLY A 497 12.12 0.55 -22.28
N LYS A 498 13.05 -0.09 -21.55
CA LYS A 498 13.83 -1.20 -22.14
C LYS A 498 12.95 -2.42 -22.40
N VAL A 499 13.01 -2.93 -23.63
CA VAL A 499 12.38 -4.20 -24.05
C VAL A 499 13.48 -5.13 -24.54
N LEU A 500 13.58 -6.33 -23.97
CA LEU A 500 14.62 -7.31 -24.22
C LEU A 500 14.04 -8.70 -24.50
N SER A 501 14.66 -9.41 -25.43
CA SER A 501 14.48 -10.85 -25.66
C SER A 501 15.74 -11.44 -26.28
N ILE A 502 15.73 -12.71 -26.61
CA ILE A 502 16.81 -13.33 -27.37
C ILE A 502 17.05 -12.62 -28.73
N ALA A 503 16.06 -11.95 -29.30
CA ALA A 503 16.18 -11.20 -30.54
C ALA A 503 17.22 -10.06 -30.46
N ASN A 504 17.48 -9.48 -29.27
CA ASN A 504 18.53 -8.48 -29.09
C ASN A 504 19.94 -9.11 -29.25
N GLY A 505 20.11 -10.34 -28.78
CA GLY A 505 21.35 -11.10 -29.01
C GLY A 505 21.58 -11.36 -30.49
N ILE A 506 20.52 -11.67 -31.21
CA ILE A 506 20.57 -11.89 -32.68
C ILE A 506 20.86 -10.56 -33.41
N GLU A 507 20.27 -9.44 -32.97
CA GLU A 507 20.58 -8.12 -33.53
C GLU A 507 22.06 -7.76 -33.33
N LEU A 508 22.62 -8.03 -32.14
CA LEU A 508 24.07 -7.88 -31.90
C LEU A 508 24.89 -8.74 -32.82
N ALA A 509 24.51 -10.01 -33.01
CA ALA A 509 25.19 -10.93 -33.93
C ALA A 509 25.08 -10.47 -35.41
N GLN A 510 23.96 -9.90 -35.83
CA GLN A 510 23.78 -9.27 -37.15
C GLN A 510 24.72 -8.08 -37.33
N ASN A 511 24.88 -7.22 -36.32
CA ASN A 511 25.81 -6.08 -36.36
C ASN A 511 27.26 -6.56 -36.58
N LEU A 512 27.65 -7.67 -35.94
CA LEU A 512 28.95 -8.29 -36.15
C LEU A 512 29.08 -8.97 -37.55
N ASN A 513 27.95 -9.38 -38.13
CA ASN A 513 27.88 -9.92 -39.49
C ASN A 513 27.68 -8.83 -40.56
N ASN A 514 28.20 -7.62 -40.34
CA ASN A 514 28.06 -6.47 -41.23
C ASN A 514 26.60 -6.09 -41.55
N ASN A 515 25.71 -6.20 -40.59
CA ASN A 515 24.28 -5.99 -40.71
C ASN A 515 23.57 -6.88 -41.74
N GLN A 516 24.17 -8.05 -42.06
CA GLN A 516 23.53 -9.05 -42.91
C GLN A 516 22.59 -9.91 -42.08
N PRO A 517 21.36 -10.21 -42.54
CA PRO A 517 20.46 -11.12 -41.88
C PRO A 517 21.11 -12.50 -41.67
N LEU A 518 20.91 -13.06 -40.48
CA LEU A 518 21.39 -14.42 -40.20
C LEU A 518 20.42 -15.45 -40.80
N GLY A 519 20.96 -16.50 -41.39
CA GLY A 519 20.22 -17.68 -41.79
C GLY A 519 20.18 -18.75 -40.67
N ASP A 520 19.50 -19.88 -40.91
CA ASP A 520 19.34 -20.94 -39.91
C ASP A 520 20.68 -21.52 -39.44
N LEU A 521 21.70 -21.59 -40.31
CA LEU A 521 23.02 -22.07 -39.95
C LEU A 521 23.76 -21.11 -39.02
N GLU A 522 23.70 -19.81 -39.31
CA GLU A 522 24.28 -18.78 -38.43
C GLU A 522 23.56 -18.70 -37.11
N LEU A 523 22.24 -18.84 -37.07
CA LEU A 523 21.45 -18.89 -35.82
C LEU A 523 21.84 -20.11 -34.97
N ALA A 524 22.02 -21.30 -35.59
CA ALA A 524 22.49 -22.49 -34.89
C ALA A 524 23.91 -22.29 -34.32
N PHE A 525 24.80 -21.60 -35.07
CA PHE A 525 26.12 -21.25 -34.58
C PHE A 525 26.07 -20.31 -33.39
N VAL A 526 25.26 -19.25 -33.46
CA VAL A 526 25.07 -18.30 -32.33
C VAL A 526 24.54 -19.03 -31.10
N ARG A 527 23.51 -19.87 -31.25
CA ARG A 527 22.98 -20.70 -30.15
C ARG A 527 24.06 -21.52 -29.46
N ASN A 528 24.80 -22.27 -30.22
CA ASN A 528 25.85 -23.14 -29.68
C ASN A 528 26.94 -22.31 -28.98
N SER A 529 27.34 -21.19 -29.57
CA SER A 529 28.32 -20.28 -28.95
C SER A 529 27.83 -19.67 -27.63
N LEU A 530 26.53 -19.40 -27.50
CA LEU A 530 25.92 -18.92 -26.26
C LEU A 530 25.87 -20.01 -25.18
N LEU A 531 25.58 -21.27 -25.58
CA LEU A 531 25.56 -22.41 -24.67
C LEU A 531 26.96 -22.84 -24.21
N ASP A 532 27.99 -22.63 -25.05
CA ASP A 532 29.39 -22.93 -24.71
C ASP A 532 30.02 -21.94 -23.73
N SER A 533 29.43 -20.75 -23.54
CA SER A 533 29.88 -19.72 -22.62
C SER A 533 29.03 -19.70 -21.34
N GLU A 534 29.60 -20.06 -20.20
CA GLU A 534 28.90 -20.08 -18.90
C GLU A 534 28.22 -18.74 -18.56
N ARG A 535 28.85 -17.59 -18.92
CA ARG A 535 28.28 -16.27 -18.73
C ARG A 535 27.12 -16.00 -19.67
N ALA A 536 27.25 -16.35 -20.93
CA ALA A 536 26.21 -16.16 -21.94
C ALA A 536 25.01 -17.09 -21.68
N GLN A 537 25.25 -18.31 -21.22
CA GLN A 537 24.22 -19.26 -20.85
C GLN A 537 23.34 -18.71 -19.71
N LYS A 538 23.92 -18.16 -18.65
CA LYS A 538 23.16 -17.52 -17.56
C LYS A 538 22.25 -16.39 -18.05
N VAL A 539 22.70 -15.61 -19.03
CA VAL A 539 21.87 -14.55 -19.64
C VAL A 539 20.79 -15.19 -20.53
N LEU A 540 21.11 -16.24 -21.27
CA LEU A 540 20.16 -16.92 -22.14
C LEU A 540 19.00 -17.54 -21.33
N GLU A 541 19.28 -18.18 -20.22
CA GLU A 541 18.29 -18.76 -19.28
C GLU A 541 17.27 -17.76 -18.77
N THR A 542 17.57 -16.47 -18.77
CA THR A 542 16.57 -15.43 -18.42
C THR A 542 15.56 -15.16 -19.54
N PHE A 543 15.78 -15.65 -20.76
CA PHE A 543 14.93 -15.40 -21.92
C PHE A 543 14.40 -16.67 -22.59
N ILE A 544 14.99 -17.82 -22.33
CA ILE A 544 14.57 -19.13 -22.84
C ILE A 544 14.57 -20.11 -21.67
N ASP A 545 13.53 -20.92 -21.56
CA ASP A 545 13.44 -21.98 -20.56
C ASP A 545 14.41 -23.13 -20.87
N GLU A 546 14.70 -24.00 -19.89
CA GLU A 546 15.61 -25.13 -20.04
C GLU A 546 15.23 -26.08 -21.18
N THR A 547 13.93 -26.16 -21.50
CA THR A 547 13.43 -27.03 -22.60
C THR A 547 13.45 -26.34 -23.97
N GLU A 548 13.75 -25.04 -24.02
CA GLU A 548 13.68 -24.17 -25.20
C GLU A 548 12.28 -24.15 -25.87
N LYS A 549 11.24 -24.57 -25.16
CA LYS A 549 9.84 -24.51 -25.63
C LYS A 549 9.22 -23.12 -25.42
N SER A 550 9.67 -22.40 -24.40
CA SER A 550 9.17 -21.06 -24.06
C SER A 550 10.26 -20.00 -24.19
N THR A 551 9.88 -18.83 -24.67
CA THR A 551 10.75 -17.64 -24.69
C THR A 551 10.04 -16.45 -24.07
N LYS A 552 10.83 -15.58 -23.43
CA LYS A 552 10.34 -14.40 -22.74
C LYS A 552 10.77 -13.12 -23.44
N ILE A 553 9.82 -12.20 -23.63
CA ILE A 553 10.09 -10.77 -23.89
C ILE A 553 9.97 -10.06 -22.56
N PHE A 554 11.07 -9.56 -22.04
CA PHE A 554 11.13 -8.76 -20.83
C PHE A 554 10.99 -7.29 -21.18
N ALA A 555 10.16 -6.55 -20.46
CA ALA A 555 10.02 -5.11 -20.58
C ALA A 555 9.97 -4.45 -19.20
N ARG A 556 10.21 -3.15 -19.14
CA ARG A 556 10.01 -2.34 -17.94
C ARG A 556 9.07 -1.19 -18.27
N THR A 557 8.08 -0.94 -17.41
CA THR A 557 7.25 0.25 -17.53
C THR A 557 7.93 1.47 -16.90
N ILE A 558 7.76 2.62 -17.54
CA ILE A 558 8.22 3.91 -17.03
C ILE A 558 7.15 4.43 -16.07
N ASP A 559 7.29 4.12 -14.80
CA ASP A 559 6.29 4.44 -13.76
C ASP A 559 6.07 5.95 -13.60
N SER A 560 7.10 6.75 -13.82
CA SER A 560 7.02 8.22 -13.76
C SER A 560 6.32 8.85 -14.99
N SER A 561 5.99 8.07 -16.05
CA SER A 561 5.33 8.59 -17.24
C SER A 561 3.96 9.20 -16.90
N PRO A 562 3.68 10.45 -17.30
CA PRO A 562 2.41 11.11 -16.99
C PRO A 562 1.21 10.47 -17.70
N ASN A 563 1.44 9.75 -18.80
CA ASN A 563 0.42 9.13 -19.64
C ASN A 563 0.22 7.64 -19.35
N LEU A 564 0.95 7.07 -18.38
CA LEU A 564 0.85 5.65 -18.06
C LEU A 564 -0.59 5.29 -17.67
N ASN A 565 -1.17 4.39 -18.43
CA ASN A 565 -2.41 3.67 -18.13
C ASN A 565 -2.14 2.18 -18.35
N ARG A 566 -1.88 1.46 -17.25
CA ARG A 566 -1.46 0.06 -17.31
C ARG A 566 -2.49 -0.83 -17.97
N ASN A 567 -3.77 -0.61 -17.69
CA ASN A 567 -4.83 -1.40 -18.30
C ASN A 567 -4.89 -1.20 -19.82
N GLU A 568 -4.72 0.02 -20.30
CA GLU A 568 -4.69 0.32 -21.74
C GLU A 568 -3.42 -0.22 -22.39
N LEU A 569 -2.28 -0.15 -21.71
CA LEU A 569 -1.01 -0.71 -22.15
C LEU A 569 -1.12 -2.24 -22.33
N ILE A 570 -1.62 -2.97 -21.33
CA ILE A 570 -1.83 -4.42 -21.39
C ILE A 570 -2.74 -4.79 -22.55
N ASN A 571 -3.88 -4.10 -22.69
CA ASN A 571 -4.81 -4.34 -23.79
C ASN A 571 -4.19 -4.04 -25.18
N THR A 572 -3.27 -3.08 -25.26
CA THR A 572 -2.58 -2.74 -26.51
C THR A 572 -1.56 -3.83 -26.86
N ILE A 573 -0.82 -4.31 -25.86
CA ILE A 573 0.12 -5.42 -26.06
C ILE A 573 -0.64 -6.70 -26.46
N ASP A 574 -1.74 -7.01 -25.79
CA ASP A 574 -2.58 -8.16 -26.14
C ASP A 574 -3.06 -8.10 -27.60
N LYS A 575 -3.50 -6.93 -28.08
CA LYS A 575 -3.85 -6.75 -29.50
C LYS A 575 -2.67 -6.96 -30.45
N ILE A 576 -1.46 -6.54 -30.07
CA ILE A 576 -0.24 -6.78 -30.85
C ILE A 576 0.04 -8.29 -30.93
N LEU A 577 -0.06 -8.98 -29.81
CA LEU A 577 0.16 -10.43 -29.74
C LEU A 577 -0.91 -11.19 -30.53
N GLN A 578 -2.19 -10.89 -30.34
CA GLN A 578 -3.27 -11.47 -31.12
C GLN A 578 -3.08 -11.28 -32.63
N LYS A 579 -2.67 -10.09 -33.07
CA LYS A 579 -2.43 -9.80 -34.48
C LYS A 579 -1.33 -10.66 -35.07
N ASN A 580 -0.25 -10.91 -34.31
CA ASN A 580 0.95 -11.61 -34.81
C ASN A 580 0.90 -13.12 -34.63
N PHE A 581 0.20 -13.64 -33.62
CA PHE A 581 0.16 -15.06 -33.27
C PHE A 581 -1.19 -15.74 -33.54
N LYS A 582 -2.25 -15.00 -33.94
CA LYS A 582 -3.54 -15.61 -34.26
C LYS A 582 -3.43 -16.60 -35.43
N GLY A 583 -3.75 -17.86 -35.15
CA GLY A 583 -3.66 -18.96 -36.13
C GLY A 583 -2.29 -19.59 -36.24
N THR A 584 -1.36 -19.29 -35.35
CA THR A 584 -0.12 -20.03 -35.13
C THR A 584 -0.30 -21.02 -33.98
N GLU A 585 0.63 -21.92 -33.79
CA GLU A 585 0.66 -22.87 -32.65
C GLU A 585 1.24 -22.23 -31.37
N ILE A 586 1.64 -20.96 -31.40
CA ILE A 586 2.23 -20.25 -30.29
C ILE A 586 1.11 -19.76 -29.37
N ASP A 587 1.18 -20.18 -28.12
CA ASP A 587 0.42 -19.57 -27.02
C ASP A 587 1.20 -18.42 -26.40
N TYR A 588 0.49 -17.43 -25.82
CA TYR A 588 1.15 -16.31 -25.17
C TYR A 588 0.48 -15.94 -23.85
N GLN A 589 1.27 -15.50 -22.91
CA GLN A 589 0.83 -15.02 -21.61
C GLN A 589 1.52 -13.69 -21.29
N ILE A 590 0.77 -12.77 -20.72
CA ILE A 590 1.28 -11.48 -20.25
C ILE A 590 1.30 -11.53 -18.73
N THR A 591 2.47 -11.31 -18.11
CA THR A 591 2.67 -11.45 -16.67
C THR A 591 3.67 -10.41 -16.14
N GLY A 592 4.09 -10.55 -14.89
CA GLY A 592 5.01 -9.66 -14.21
C GLY A 592 4.32 -8.76 -13.18
N LEU A 593 5.11 -8.12 -12.33
CA LEU A 593 4.60 -7.25 -11.26
C LEU A 593 3.68 -6.14 -11.78
N GLY A 594 3.93 -5.62 -13.00
CA GLY A 594 3.10 -4.60 -13.63
C GLY A 594 1.67 -5.09 -13.89
N VAL A 595 1.48 -6.36 -14.28
CA VAL A 595 0.17 -6.98 -14.52
C VAL A 595 -0.56 -7.22 -13.20
N LEU A 596 0.11 -7.82 -12.22
CA LEU A 596 -0.47 -8.08 -10.89
C LEU A 596 -0.94 -6.78 -10.22
N TYR A 597 -0.13 -5.72 -10.34
CA TYR A 597 -0.49 -4.42 -9.83
C TYR A 597 -1.68 -3.80 -10.58
N ASN A 598 -1.76 -3.98 -11.91
CA ASN A 598 -2.94 -3.57 -12.68
C ASN A 598 -4.20 -4.28 -12.20
N ASN A 599 -4.15 -5.62 -12.00
CA ASN A 599 -5.29 -6.39 -11.53
C ASN A 599 -5.79 -5.88 -10.17
N LEU A 600 -4.85 -5.60 -9.27
CA LEU A 600 -5.15 -5.00 -7.98
C LEU A 600 -5.84 -3.65 -8.14
N LEU A 601 -5.31 -2.75 -8.99
CA LEU A 601 -5.92 -1.44 -9.24
C LEU A 601 -7.34 -1.55 -9.83
N GLN A 602 -7.55 -2.44 -10.81
CA GLN A 602 -8.88 -2.66 -11.39
C GLN A 602 -9.89 -3.20 -10.37
N SER A 603 -9.43 -3.99 -9.39
CA SER A 603 -10.27 -4.50 -8.31
C SER A 603 -10.68 -3.44 -7.29
N LEU A 604 -9.91 -2.34 -7.15
CA LEU A 604 -10.17 -1.28 -6.15
C LEU A 604 -11.59 -0.71 -6.28
N PHE A 605 -12.03 -0.39 -7.49
CA PHE A 605 -13.34 0.23 -7.70
C PHE A 605 -14.50 -0.70 -7.35
N SER A 606 -14.41 -1.97 -7.75
CA SER A 606 -15.42 -2.99 -7.41
C SER A 606 -15.47 -3.26 -5.91
N SER A 607 -14.32 -3.39 -5.28
CA SER A 607 -14.18 -3.55 -3.82
C SER A 607 -14.73 -2.36 -3.05
N GLN A 608 -14.48 -1.12 -3.54
CA GLN A 608 -15.03 0.10 -2.94
C GLN A 608 -16.57 0.09 -2.94
N ILE A 609 -17.19 -0.28 -4.07
CA ILE A 609 -18.66 -0.34 -4.18
C ILE A 609 -19.22 -1.42 -3.26
N LYS A 610 -18.62 -2.63 -3.25
CA LYS A 610 -19.04 -3.74 -2.38
C LYS A 610 -18.99 -3.36 -0.89
N THR A 611 -17.84 -2.87 -0.44
CA THR A 611 -17.60 -2.54 0.97
C THR A 611 -18.45 -1.36 1.43
N LEU A 612 -18.54 -0.28 0.64
CA LEU A 612 -19.32 0.91 0.98
C LEU A 612 -20.83 0.62 0.99
N SER A 613 -21.34 -0.15 0.03
CA SER A 613 -22.75 -0.54 -0.01
C SER A 613 -23.11 -1.39 1.21
N PHE A 614 -22.27 -2.36 1.55
CA PHE A 614 -22.49 -3.22 2.71
C PHE A 614 -22.50 -2.42 4.03
N VAL A 615 -21.54 -1.52 4.22
CA VAL A 615 -21.46 -0.73 5.45
C VAL A 615 -22.65 0.21 5.60
N LEU A 616 -23.07 0.88 4.51
CA LEU A 616 -24.21 1.79 4.54
C LEU A 616 -25.52 1.06 4.90
N VAL A 617 -25.78 -0.08 4.27
CA VAL A 617 -26.99 -0.89 4.53
C VAL A 617 -26.95 -1.47 5.95
N SER A 618 -25.84 -2.07 6.35
CA SER A 618 -25.73 -2.73 7.66
C SER A 618 -25.87 -1.72 8.81
N ILE A 619 -25.20 -0.58 8.73
CA ILE A 619 -25.29 0.45 9.76
C ILE A 619 -26.69 1.11 9.75
N PHE A 620 -27.30 1.34 8.57
CA PHE A 620 -28.68 1.81 8.50
C PHE A 620 -29.66 0.88 9.24
N LEU A 621 -29.55 -0.42 9.04
CA LEU A 621 -30.39 -1.40 9.72
C LEU A 621 -30.14 -1.40 11.24
N MET A 622 -28.87 -1.36 11.66
CA MET A 622 -28.48 -1.30 13.08
C MET A 622 -29.02 -0.06 13.77
N VAL A 623 -28.85 1.10 13.15
CA VAL A 623 -29.30 2.39 13.71
C VAL A 623 -30.84 2.44 13.73
N SER A 624 -31.49 1.96 12.68
CA SER A 624 -32.96 1.86 12.64
C SER A 624 -33.49 0.94 13.74
N PHE A 625 -32.82 -0.17 14.02
CA PHE A 625 -33.13 -1.06 15.13
C PHE A 625 -32.92 -0.36 16.50
N LEU A 626 -31.82 0.36 16.68
CA LEU A 626 -31.52 1.09 17.90
C LEU A 626 -32.64 2.09 18.26
N PHE A 627 -33.03 2.89 17.28
CA PHE A 627 -34.05 3.93 17.46
C PHE A 627 -35.48 3.44 17.25
N ARG A 628 -35.67 2.20 16.81
CA ARG A 628 -36.97 1.61 16.43
C ARG A 628 -37.73 2.48 15.42
N SER A 629 -37.03 3.14 14.52
CA SER A 629 -37.57 4.05 13.52
C SER A 629 -36.66 4.08 12.29
N LEU A 630 -37.22 3.73 11.12
CA LEU A 630 -36.51 3.80 9.85
C LEU A 630 -36.17 5.25 9.47
N LEU A 631 -37.06 6.20 9.79
CA LEU A 631 -36.85 7.62 9.49
C LEU A 631 -35.68 8.20 10.30
N VAL A 632 -35.61 7.90 11.59
CA VAL A 632 -34.46 8.31 12.43
C VAL A 632 -33.19 7.60 11.95
N GLY A 633 -33.27 6.32 11.60
CA GLY A 633 -32.16 5.59 11.02
C GLY A 633 -31.60 6.27 9.76
N PHE A 634 -32.48 6.66 8.84
CA PHE A 634 -32.12 7.41 7.64
C PHE A 634 -31.46 8.74 7.96
N SER A 635 -32.03 9.51 8.90
CA SER A 635 -31.47 10.82 9.29
C SER A 635 -30.08 10.73 9.89
N VAL A 636 -29.82 9.71 10.70
CA VAL A 636 -28.53 9.46 11.31
C VAL A 636 -27.52 9.03 10.26
N MET A 637 -27.89 8.11 9.34
CA MET A 637 -27.03 7.65 8.27
C MET A 637 -26.72 8.69 7.20
N PHE A 638 -27.60 9.67 7.04
CA PHE A 638 -27.41 10.74 6.08
C PHE A 638 -26.15 11.58 6.36
N ILE A 639 -25.78 11.72 7.63
CA ILE A 639 -24.61 12.51 8.06
C ILE A 639 -23.29 11.88 7.58
N PRO A 640 -22.96 10.63 7.93
CA PRO A 640 -21.73 10.01 7.45
C PRO A 640 -21.69 9.86 5.92
N SER A 641 -22.84 9.61 5.26
CA SER A 641 -22.91 9.52 3.79
C SER A 641 -22.48 10.82 3.12
N ILE A 642 -22.94 11.99 3.61
CA ILE A 642 -22.48 13.29 3.10
C ILE A 642 -20.98 13.46 3.37
N SER A 643 -20.50 13.13 4.56
CA SER A 643 -19.10 13.32 4.95
C SER A 643 -18.15 12.54 4.05
N VAL A 644 -18.49 11.28 3.74
CA VAL A 644 -17.71 10.45 2.80
C VAL A 644 -17.82 10.98 1.38
N GLY A 645 -19.01 11.42 0.95
CA GLY A 645 -19.19 12.05 -0.34
C GLY A 645 -18.34 13.32 -0.52
N VAL A 646 -18.15 14.12 0.53
CA VAL A 646 -17.22 15.27 0.51
C VAL A 646 -15.77 14.79 0.31
N VAL A 647 -15.34 13.74 0.98
CA VAL A 647 -13.98 13.19 0.81
C VAL A 647 -13.76 12.72 -0.62
N MET A 648 -14.66 11.88 -1.14
CA MET A 648 -14.57 11.36 -2.50
C MET A 648 -14.56 12.49 -3.54
N SER A 649 -15.42 13.52 -3.33
CA SER A 649 -15.45 14.71 -4.18
C SER A 649 -14.15 15.51 -4.09
N SER A 650 -13.58 15.65 -2.90
CA SER A 650 -12.31 16.36 -2.69
C SER A 650 -11.16 15.63 -3.40
N MET A 651 -11.10 14.29 -3.31
CA MET A 651 -10.12 13.49 -4.05
C MET A 651 -10.23 13.70 -5.56
N SER A 652 -11.46 13.67 -6.10
CA SER A 652 -11.72 13.90 -7.53
C SER A 652 -11.26 15.29 -7.98
N VAL A 653 -11.61 16.34 -7.22
CA VAL A 653 -11.23 17.74 -7.56
C VAL A 653 -9.71 17.95 -7.49
N LEU A 654 -9.04 17.30 -6.54
CA LEU A 654 -7.59 17.39 -6.37
C LEU A 654 -6.82 16.44 -7.30
N ASN A 655 -7.52 15.65 -8.15
CA ASN A 655 -6.93 14.59 -8.98
C ASN A 655 -6.10 13.57 -8.19
N ILE A 656 -6.53 13.26 -6.97
CA ILE A 656 -5.91 12.22 -6.14
C ILE A 656 -6.60 10.90 -6.48
N PRO A 657 -5.87 9.89 -7.01
CA PRO A 657 -6.45 8.62 -7.40
C PRO A 657 -6.87 7.77 -6.20
N LEU A 658 -7.75 6.79 -6.45
CA LEU A 658 -7.98 5.71 -5.50
C LEU A 658 -6.75 4.80 -5.48
N ASP A 659 -6.27 4.51 -4.29
CA ASP A 659 -5.20 3.54 -4.02
C ASP A 659 -5.63 2.55 -2.93
N ILE A 660 -4.75 1.60 -2.60
CA ILE A 660 -5.00 0.54 -1.61
C ILE A 660 -5.32 1.11 -0.21
N MET A 661 -4.75 2.26 0.12
CA MET A 661 -4.98 2.93 1.42
C MET A 661 -6.24 3.78 1.38
N THR A 662 -6.42 4.58 0.32
CA THR A 662 -7.53 5.52 0.22
C THR A 662 -8.88 4.83 0.04
N ILE A 663 -8.90 3.61 -0.53
CA ILE A 663 -10.12 2.79 -0.65
C ILE A 663 -10.75 2.50 0.72
N THR A 664 -9.93 2.33 1.75
CA THR A 664 -10.42 2.01 3.10
C THR A 664 -11.10 3.20 3.79
N ILE A 665 -10.75 4.44 3.38
CA ILE A 665 -11.22 5.68 4.04
C ILE A 665 -12.74 5.76 4.09
N ALA A 666 -13.41 5.47 2.98
CA ALA A 666 -14.86 5.63 2.91
C ALA A 666 -15.60 4.74 3.92
N SER A 667 -15.29 3.44 3.94
CA SER A 667 -15.93 2.48 4.84
C SER A 667 -15.60 2.74 6.30
N ILE A 668 -14.35 3.06 6.61
CA ILE A 668 -13.88 3.40 7.96
C ILE A 668 -14.54 4.68 8.45
N CYS A 669 -14.55 5.72 7.61
CA CYS A 669 -15.12 7.00 7.98
C CYS A 669 -16.64 6.93 8.19
N VAL A 670 -17.38 6.10 7.42
CA VAL A 670 -18.79 5.84 7.74
C VAL A 670 -18.93 5.23 9.13
N GLY A 671 -18.15 4.18 9.43
CA GLY A 671 -18.20 3.47 10.71
C GLY A 671 -17.84 4.36 11.91
N MET A 672 -16.85 5.24 11.78
CA MET A 672 -16.39 6.13 12.85
C MET A 672 -17.25 7.40 12.97
N SER A 673 -17.69 7.97 11.86
CA SER A 673 -18.41 9.25 11.87
C SER A 673 -19.87 9.13 12.27
N VAL A 674 -20.49 7.96 12.11
CA VAL A 674 -21.86 7.70 12.57
C VAL A 674 -22.00 7.83 14.09
N ASP A 675 -20.90 7.64 14.83
CA ASP A 675 -20.83 7.80 16.28
C ASP A 675 -21.40 9.17 16.75
N TYR A 676 -20.98 10.26 16.11
CA TYR A 676 -21.46 11.59 16.45
C TYR A 676 -22.96 11.74 16.25
N ALA A 677 -23.46 11.20 15.15
CA ALA A 677 -24.89 11.26 14.84
C ALA A 677 -25.73 10.40 15.81
N ILE A 678 -25.24 9.20 16.18
CA ILE A 678 -25.90 8.32 17.18
C ILE A 678 -25.96 9.00 18.54
N HIS A 679 -24.84 9.51 19.06
CA HIS A 679 -24.79 10.15 20.36
C HIS A 679 -25.64 11.42 20.42
N PHE A 680 -25.64 12.23 19.36
CA PHE A 680 -26.48 13.41 19.27
C PHE A 680 -27.97 13.05 19.21
N ALA A 681 -28.37 12.16 18.29
CA ALA A 681 -29.76 11.74 18.13
C ALA A 681 -30.31 11.05 19.39
N TRP A 682 -29.52 10.18 20.04
CA TRP A 682 -29.90 9.51 21.28
C TRP A 682 -30.25 10.50 22.38
N ARG A 683 -29.46 11.54 22.53
CA ARG A 683 -29.70 12.56 23.55
C ARG A 683 -30.82 13.50 23.16
N TYR A 684 -30.89 13.91 21.90
CA TYR A 684 -31.90 14.80 21.36
C TYR A 684 -33.32 14.23 21.53
N LEU A 685 -33.53 12.99 21.13
CA LEU A 685 -34.83 12.31 21.27
C LEU A 685 -35.23 12.04 22.71
N LYS A 686 -34.27 11.95 23.64
CA LYS A 686 -34.56 11.76 25.07
C LYS A 686 -34.96 13.09 25.76
N GLU A 687 -34.30 14.20 25.42
CA GLU A 687 -34.46 15.50 26.10
C GLU A 687 -35.45 16.43 25.39
N ASN A 688 -35.65 16.22 24.11
CA ASN A 688 -36.45 17.07 23.20
C ASN A 688 -36.14 18.58 23.35
N ASP A 689 -34.87 18.88 23.64
CA ASP A 689 -34.33 20.22 23.86
C ASP A 689 -32.95 20.35 23.21
N GLU A 690 -32.88 21.13 22.15
CA GLU A 690 -31.69 21.35 21.35
C GLU A 690 -30.54 21.95 22.17
N LYS A 691 -30.83 22.91 23.03
CA LYS A 691 -29.85 23.59 23.90
C LYS A 691 -29.21 22.60 24.89
N LYS A 692 -30.05 21.82 25.59
CA LYS A 692 -29.57 20.83 26.55
C LYS A 692 -28.77 19.73 25.87
N THR A 693 -29.18 19.30 24.68
CA THR A 693 -28.47 18.31 23.90
C THR A 693 -27.09 18.82 23.49
N LEU A 694 -27.00 20.06 22.98
CA LEU A 694 -25.73 20.64 22.57
C LEU A 694 -24.77 20.82 23.76
N LEU A 695 -25.27 21.27 24.91
CA LEU A 695 -24.45 21.46 26.13
C LEU A 695 -24.03 20.15 26.79
N SER A 696 -24.63 19.01 26.43
CA SER A 696 -24.27 17.67 26.95
C SER A 696 -23.59 16.82 25.91
N ALA A 697 -24.32 16.22 24.94
CA ALA A 697 -23.78 15.38 23.90
C ALA A 697 -22.90 16.15 22.89
N GLY A 698 -23.34 17.38 22.51
CA GLY A 698 -22.57 18.21 21.59
C GLY A 698 -21.17 18.55 22.12
N ARG A 699 -21.03 18.77 23.43
CA ARG A 699 -19.73 18.98 24.06
C ARG A 699 -18.81 17.75 23.92
N ALA A 700 -19.33 16.56 24.20
CA ALA A 700 -18.57 15.33 24.04
C ALA A 700 -18.15 15.11 22.57
N ILE A 701 -19.07 15.34 21.62
CA ILE A 701 -18.82 15.25 20.18
C ILE A 701 -17.72 16.23 19.74
N LEU A 702 -17.73 17.47 20.19
CA LEU A 702 -16.67 18.43 19.87
C LEU A 702 -15.31 17.99 20.42
N ILE A 703 -15.27 17.54 21.67
CA ILE A 703 -14.01 17.06 22.28
C ILE A 703 -13.48 15.86 21.53
N THR A 704 -14.31 14.83 21.30
CA THR A 704 -13.90 13.62 20.59
C THR A 704 -13.55 13.89 19.14
N GLY A 705 -14.34 14.72 18.44
CA GLY A 705 -14.08 15.10 17.05
C GLY A 705 -12.74 15.79 16.88
N PHE A 706 -12.44 16.81 17.67
CA PHE A 706 -11.13 17.47 17.62
C PHE A 706 -9.99 16.54 18.05
N THR A 707 -10.21 15.67 19.05
CA THR A 707 -9.20 14.69 19.46
C THR A 707 -8.87 13.73 18.30
N ILE A 708 -9.88 13.19 17.61
CA ILE A 708 -9.71 12.28 16.49
C ILE A 708 -9.01 13.00 15.33
N ILE A 709 -9.41 14.23 14.99
CA ILE A 709 -8.75 15.03 13.95
C ILE A 709 -7.27 15.24 14.28
N MET A 710 -6.94 15.60 15.52
CA MET A 710 -5.55 15.75 15.95
C MET A 710 -4.76 14.43 15.82
N GLY A 711 -5.41 13.30 16.10
CA GLY A 711 -4.80 11.97 15.89
C GLY A 711 -4.50 11.69 14.42
N PHE A 712 -5.43 12.00 13.51
CA PHE A 712 -5.21 11.85 12.07
C PHE A 712 -4.15 12.80 11.52
N LEU A 713 -4.02 14.01 12.07
CA LEU A 713 -3.00 14.97 11.66
C LEU A 713 -1.57 14.48 11.99
N VAL A 714 -1.40 13.53 12.92
CA VAL A 714 -0.08 12.92 13.18
C VAL A 714 0.44 12.18 11.94
N PHE A 715 -0.43 11.65 11.09
CA PHE A 715 -0.03 10.96 9.86
C PHE A 715 0.65 11.88 8.82
N LEU A 716 0.58 13.19 8.97
CA LEU A 716 1.32 14.15 8.15
C LEU A 716 2.85 14.03 8.30
N PHE A 717 3.33 13.35 9.34
CA PHE A 717 4.76 13.13 9.57
C PHE A 717 5.29 11.84 8.92
N SER A 718 4.48 11.12 8.13
CA SER A 718 4.91 9.94 7.38
C SER A 718 5.79 10.31 6.18
N ASN A 719 6.69 9.39 5.82
CA ASN A 719 7.40 9.44 4.54
C ASN A 719 6.66 8.67 3.43
N PHE A 720 5.49 8.07 3.77
CA PHE A 720 4.66 7.29 2.87
C PHE A 720 3.38 8.09 2.54
N ASN A 721 3.27 8.56 1.30
CA ASN A 721 2.21 9.45 0.86
C ASN A 721 0.77 8.90 1.07
N PRO A 722 0.48 7.60 0.82
CA PRO A 722 -0.85 7.06 1.10
C PRO A 722 -1.27 7.18 2.56
N THR A 723 -0.35 7.07 3.52
CA THR A 723 -0.62 7.30 4.95
C THR A 723 -0.97 8.77 5.23
N ILE A 724 -0.25 9.70 4.61
CA ILE A 724 -0.55 11.14 4.71
C ILE A 724 -1.97 11.43 4.20
N LEU A 725 -2.30 10.94 2.99
CA LEU A 725 -3.62 11.11 2.39
C LEU A 725 -4.72 10.49 3.22
N PHE A 726 -4.49 9.28 3.74
CA PHE A 726 -5.41 8.62 4.67
C PHE A 726 -5.72 9.49 5.89
N GLY A 727 -4.69 10.09 6.51
CA GLY A 727 -4.85 10.98 7.66
C GLY A 727 -5.63 12.25 7.33
N VAL A 728 -5.27 12.93 6.24
CA VAL A 728 -5.92 14.17 5.80
C VAL A 728 -7.40 13.95 5.50
N PHE A 729 -7.72 12.97 4.65
CA PHE A 729 -9.09 12.72 4.23
C PHE A 729 -9.97 12.15 5.33
N SER A 730 -9.42 11.30 6.20
CA SER A 730 -10.14 10.85 7.40
C SER A 730 -10.41 12.01 8.36
N GLY A 731 -9.45 12.91 8.55
CA GLY A 731 -9.63 14.13 9.32
C GLY A 731 -10.72 15.04 8.75
N ILE A 732 -10.76 15.22 7.43
CA ILE A 732 -11.81 15.97 6.72
C ILE A 732 -13.18 15.31 6.92
N ALA A 733 -13.29 13.98 6.74
CA ALA A 733 -14.54 13.26 6.94
C ALA A 733 -15.10 13.46 8.36
N ILE A 734 -14.24 13.29 9.36
CA ILE A 734 -14.62 13.46 10.78
C ILE A 734 -15.02 14.88 11.09
N PHE A 735 -14.31 15.88 10.54
CA PHE A 735 -14.66 17.29 10.70
C PHE A 735 -16.06 17.61 10.16
N PHE A 736 -16.36 17.17 8.94
CA PHE A 736 -17.69 17.37 8.35
C PHE A 736 -18.77 16.59 9.10
N ALA A 737 -18.51 15.34 9.49
CA ALA A 737 -19.46 14.54 10.27
C ALA A 737 -19.80 15.20 11.62
N MET A 738 -18.81 15.72 12.33
CA MET A 738 -18.99 16.46 13.57
C MET A 738 -19.85 17.70 13.37
N LEU A 739 -19.53 18.53 12.36
CA LEU A 739 -20.31 19.73 12.07
C LEU A 739 -21.75 19.40 11.66
N LEU A 740 -21.93 18.45 10.74
CA LEU A 740 -23.26 18.07 10.27
C LEU A 740 -24.12 17.45 11.37
N SER A 741 -23.52 16.69 12.29
CA SER A 741 -24.23 16.14 13.46
C SER A 741 -24.74 17.22 14.39
N ILE A 742 -24.01 18.32 14.55
CA ILE A 742 -24.40 19.44 15.45
C ILE A 742 -25.38 20.39 14.77
N TYR A 743 -25.17 20.70 13.48
CA TYR A 743 -25.94 21.77 12.81
C TYR A 743 -27.08 21.24 11.93
N LEU A 744 -26.89 20.14 11.21
CA LEU A 744 -27.84 19.62 10.22
C LEU A 744 -28.80 18.59 10.84
N LEU A 745 -28.28 17.63 11.62
CA LEU A 745 -29.09 16.54 12.17
C LEU A 745 -30.30 17.00 13.00
N PRO A 746 -30.19 18.01 13.89
CA PRO A 746 -31.37 18.52 14.60
C PRO A 746 -32.49 18.97 13.67
N ARG A 747 -32.14 19.60 12.54
CA ARG A 747 -33.11 20.09 11.55
C ARG A 747 -33.85 18.97 10.83
N ILE A 748 -33.13 17.89 10.52
CA ILE A 748 -33.73 16.71 9.88
C ILE A 748 -34.68 16.02 10.87
N LEU A 749 -34.25 15.86 12.13
CA LEU A 749 -35.08 15.25 13.18
C LEU A 749 -36.33 16.11 13.52
N ASP A 750 -36.24 17.45 13.54
CA ASP A 750 -37.40 18.35 13.74
C ASP A 750 -38.45 18.20 12.65
N LEU A 751 -38.09 17.88 11.40
CA LEU A 751 -39.04 17.65 10.31
C LEU A 751 -39.86 16.36 10.53
N GLN A 752 -39.32 15.39 11.23
CA GLN A 752 -39.97 14.11 11.50
C GLN A 752 -40.85 14.13 12.74
N SER A 753 -40.64 15.10 13.62
CA SER A 753 -41.46 15.26 14.83
C SER A 753 -42.76 16.08 14.59
N LYS A 754 -42.88 16.69 13.42
CA LYS A 754 -44.08 17.38 12.93
C LYS A 754 -44.92 16.44 12.04
#